data_fe467fb36568075ebffc5b99e7301d71
#
_entry.id   fe467fb36568075ebffc5b99e7301d71
#
_cell.length_a   1.000
_cell.length_b   1.000
_cell.length_c   1.000
_cell.angle_alpha   90.00
_cell.angle_beta   90.00
_cell.angle_gamma   90.00
#
_symmetry.space_group_name_H-M   'P 1'
#
loop_
_entity.id
_entity.type
_entity.pdbx_description
1 polymer ?
#
loop_
_entity_poly.entity_id
_entity_poly.type
_entity_poly.pdbx_seq_one_letter_code
_entity_poly.pdbx_strand_id
1 'polypeptide(L)'
;GIYIRNNTPDVVNLSHSGTSSEADNVAINQSGGVITMKANGVSGNASVAMFAEGATVINDAGAEIDLQGTGSQIGMYGMTNGTDNSVLINRGTITVGASSGTNTNVAMYSDNANIVPEHAGGIIDIKDNSYGIYGKSVKMTGGTIKTANNGVGIFATGPLINLVSGTINVGNNQSVGVFAGDDDTSPVTTTVTGNVNMTIGDDSFGYVVTSTTPGSQLTTGNTTTATVNKDSVYIYSANPVGKVVNGTNVTSSSDNNYALYGNGLMENYGAIDFSTGTGNVAVYSTGGTAVNFGTVKIGASDLINKKYGIGMATGYYDEATDTVSNEGTVINRGIIEVSAPNSMGMYAVGKNSKAINYGTINLSSEKTVGMYLDHGAIGENWGIIQTTAGGLKSVKGVYLANGSYIKNYGTINIASTDSRSAGIWTDKAENAEENAEGINPLTGTNQTGTSTPVMRVAAADDMKEVGGVTVKVPPRTSLATVTDVNGNTVPIVSIDTATVSSAIQSPITVTSPSGATTLDLDALGYTAFGSSSEVTSFGMYVDTSGIRHTNPVQGLSNLAGLEDINLYFGSEATRYTTAKAIEVGNNIISPYNDALSTVVTAGTTLNVTSANLTWLAQPTKNAITGLLDKLYLVKVPYIAFAKTGDTQTYNFLAGLEERYGVEGLGTREKLLFDKLNGITKGEGDLFAQAVDEMKGHQYANIQQRTNATGNALDNEFSYLRNEWRNPTKQNNKIKAFGLRDEYSTDTAGIFDYKSNAYGVAYVHEDEKVRMGNSSGWYAGAVTNRFRFKDLGKSREDQTMIKAGIFKTMSPKKDYNGALQWTVAGDVFAGINNMKRKFWIVDDTFEAKSTYHTYGAALKNELSYDIRMSERTHLRPFGALKMEYGRFNDVKENSGQVRLQVKGNDYFSVKPETGVEFKYVQPLAVKTNLTVGLTAAYENEIGKLQNGNQARVRYTTADWYNLEKEKEDRRGNGKFDLNIGVDNTRFGITVNAGYDTKGNNVRGGIGFRAIY
;
A
#
# COMPACT_ATOMS: atom_id res chain seq x y z
N GLY A 1 -16.53 -46.28 44.38
CA GLY A 1 -15.87 -45.01 44.12
C GLY A 1 -14.69 -44.76 45.08
N ILE A 2 -13.93 -43.75 44.82
CA ILE A 2 -12.82 -43.30 45.63
C ILE A 2 -13.15 -41.92 46.16
N TYR A 3 -12.97 -41.68 47.46
CA TYR A 3 -13.01 -40.36 48.07
C TYR A 3 -11.71 -40.08 48.84
N ILE A 4 -11.10 -38.95 48.61
CA ILE A 4 -9.91 -38.48 49.30
C ILE A 4 -10.06 -37.00 49.66
N ARG A 5 -9.71 -36.67 50.91
CA ARG A 5 -9.73 -35.31 51.42
C ARG A 5 -8.32 -34.96 51.95
N ASN A 6 -7.89 -33.73 51.71
CA ASN A 6 -6.64 -33.22 52.27
C ASN A 6 -6.65 -33.26 53.80
N ASN A 7 -5.54 -33.70 54.41
CA ASN A 7 -5.36 -33.84 55.87
C ASN A 7 -6.34 -34.80 56.53
N THR A 8 -6.98 -35.72 55.83
CA THR A 8 -7.77 -36.81 56.35
C THR A 8 -7.08 -38.15 56.08
N PRO A 9 -6.91 -39.04 57.05
CA PRO A 9 -6.41 -40.39 56.82
C PRO A 9 -7.44 -41.30 56.15
N ASP A 10 -8.68 -40.84 55.96
CA ASP A 10 -9.77 -41.66 55.43
C ASP A 10 -9.82 -41.67 53.92
N VAL A 11 -9.16 -42.68 53.34
CA VAL A 11 -9.37 -43.03 51.93
C VAL A 11 -10.46 -44.09 51.86
N VAL A 12 -11.63 -43.68 51.33
CA VAL A 12 -12.71 -44.65 51.14
C VAL A 12 -12.59 -45.22 49.76
N ASN A 13 -12.06 -46.41 49.62
CA ASN A 13 -11.94 -47.12 48.37
C ASN A 13 -13.09 -48.13 48.26
N LEU A 14 -14.10 -47.81 47.48
CA LEU A 14 -15.25 -48.65 47.25
C LEU A 14 -15.14 -49.34 45.87
N SER A 15 -14.79 -50.61 45.86
CA SER A 15 -14.87 -51.54 44.71
C SER A 15 -13.86 -51.36 43.57
N HIS A 16 -12.57 -51.15 43.85
CA HIS A 16 -11.54 -51.19 42.79
C HIS A 16 -10.20 -51.70 43.37
N SER A 17 -9.28 -52.03 42.45
CA SER A 17 -7.91 -52.44 42.79
C SER A 17 -6.92 -51.29 42.61
N GLY A 18 -7.07 -50.16 43.32
CA GLY A 18 -6.15 -49.03 43.25
C GLY A 18 -5.27 -48.88 44.48
N THR A 19 -4.22 -48.11 44.41
CA THR A 19 -3.41 -47.69 45.53
C THR A 19 -3.69 -46.23 45.91
N SER A 20 -3.58 -45.93 47.22
CA SER A 20 -3.67 -44.58 47.76
C SER A 20 -2.47 -44.27 48.61
N SER A 21 -2.08 -42.99 48.67
CA SER A 21 -1.02 -42.48 49.54
C SER A 21 -1.58 -41.39 50.45
N GLU A 22 -1.71 -41.67 51.74
CA GLU A 22 -2.17 -40.69 52.72
C GLU A 22 -1.13 -39.60 52.98
N ALA A 23 0.16 -39.93 52.85
CA ALA A 23 1.23 -38.94 53.04
C ALA A 23 1.27 -37.83 52.02
N ASP A 24 0.89 -38.15 50.78
CA ASP A 24 0.90 -37.19 49.66
C ASP A 24 -0.51 -36.68 49.24
N ASN A 25 -1.54 -37.12 49.97
CA ASN A 25 -2.96 -36.87 49.66
C ASN A 25 -3.32 -37.21 48.19
N VAL A 26 -2.86 -38.36 47.71
CA VAL A 26 -3.07 -38.84 46.33
C VAL A 26 -3.80 -40.19 46.34
N ALA A 27 -4.87 -40.26 45.53
CA ALA A 27 -5.53 -41.54 45.23
C ALA A 27 -5.45 -41.83 43.71
N ILE A 28 -5.07 -43.07 43.39
CA ILE A 28 -4.83 -43.51 42.02
C ILE A 28 -5.69 -44.69 41.65
N ASN A 29 -6.49 -44.60 40.60
CA ASN A 29 -7.02 -45.77 39.91
C ASN A 29 -5.92 -46.33 39.00
N GLN A 30 -5.27 -47.41 39.40
CA GLN A 30 -4.07 -47.96 38.73
C GLN A 30 -4.41 -48.76 37.48
N SER A 31 -3.41 -48.99 36.65
CA SER A 31 -3.53 -49.84 35.44
C SER A 31 -4.24 -51.18 35.74
N GLY A 32 -5.27 -51.48 34.98
CA GLY A 32 -6.15 -52.64 35.16
C GLY A 32 -7.26 -52.43 36.19
N GLY A 33 -7.28 -51.31 36.93
CA GLY A 33 -8.37 -50.94 37.80
C GLY A 33 -9.61 -50.48 37.05
N VAL A 34 -10.80 -50.94 37.42
CA VAL A 34 -12.08 -50.59 36.80
C VAL A 34 -13.06 -50.07 37.84
N ILE A 35 -13.55 -48.85 37.70
CA ILE A 35 -14.60 -48.29 38.53
C ILE A 35 -15.89 -48.19 37.70
N THR A 36 -16.88 -49.05 38.00
CA THR A 36 -18.16 -49.09 37.30
C THR A 36 -19.25 -48.43 38.13
N MET A 37 -19.92 -47.43 37.57
CA MET A 37 -21.02 -46.69 38.18
C MET A 37 -22.33 -47.06 37.47
N LYS A 38 -23.25 -47.80 38.17
CA LYS A 38 -24.54 -48.23 37.60
C LYS A 38 -25.72 -47.37 38.05
N ALA A 39 -25.63 -46.81 39.27
CA ALA A 39 -26.74 -46.01 39.81
C ALA A 39 -26.67 -44.55 39.35
N ASN A 40 -27.80 -44.05 38.94
CA ASN A 40 -27.95 -42.61 38.71
C ASN A 40 -27.80 -41.82 39.99
N GLY A 41 -27.29 -40.59 39.85
CA GLY A 41 -27.44 -39.60 40.91
C GLY A 41 -28.90 -39.16 41.04
N VAL A 42 -29.25 -38.55 42.16
CA VAL A 42 -30.55 -37.90 42.34
C VAL A 42 -30.38 -36.39 42.23
N SER A 43 -31.47 -35.67 41.95
CA SER A 43 -31.45 -34.23 41.84
C SER A 43 -30.72 -33.55 43.00
N GLY A 44 -29.67 -32.82 42.71
CA GLY A 44 -28.77 -32.15 43.67
C GLY A 44 -27.66 -33.00 44.28
N ASN A 45 -27.60 -34.34 43.99
CA ASN A 45 -26.57 -35.26 44.49
C ASN A 45 -26.11 -36.17 43.37
N ALA A 46 -24.96 -35.87 42.74
CA ALA A 46 -24.38 -36.72 41.71
C ALA A 46 -23.73 -37.96 42.31
N SER A 47 -23.73 -39.10 41.60
CA SER A 47 -22.89 -40.24 41.88
C SER A 47 -21.49 -40.01 41.31
N VAL A 48 -20.46 -40.08 42.13
CA VAL A 48 -19.08 -39.75 41.74
C VAL A 48 -18.19 -40.99 41.84
N ALA A 49 -17.42 -41.29 40.79
CA ALA A 49 -16.49 -42.42 40.79
C ALA A 49 -15.19 -42.10 41.55
N MET A 50 -14.58 -40.95 41.33
CA MET A 50 -13.41 -40.45 42.08
C MET A 50 -13.66 -39.03 42.54
N PHE A 51 -13.65 -38.81 43.86
CA PHE A 51 -13.91 -37.49 44.44
C PHE A 51 -12.71 -37.01 45.26
N ALA A 52 -12.26 -35.82 45.00
CA ALA A 52 -11.15 -35.15 45.68
C ALA A 52 -11.64 -33.86 46.37
N GLU A 53 -11.21 -33.67 47.65
CA GLU A 53 -11.43 -32.46 48.42
C GLU A 53 -10.08 -31.91 48.91
N GLY A 54 -9.51 -30.93 48.21
CA GLY A 54 -8.16 -30.42 48.46
C GLY A 54 -7.05 -31.46 48.27
N ALA A 55 -7.27 -32.49 47.45
CA ALA A 55 -6.38 -33.63 47.25
C ALA A 55 -6.23 -33.98 45.78
N THR A 56 -5.39 -34.95 45.45
CA THR A 56 -5.14 -35.40 44.08
C THR A 56 -5.81 -36.72 43.77
N VAL A 57 -6.54 -36.80 42.66
CA VAL A 57 -7.04 -38.06 42.10
C VAL A 57 -6.54 -38.27 40.68
N ILE A 58 -6.09 -39.49 40.38
CA ILE A 58 -5.51 -39.88 39.12
C ILE A 58 -6.20 -41.13 38.60
N ASN A 59 -6.78 -41.08 37.39
CA ASN A 59 -7.14 -42.28 36.64
C ASN A 59 -5.97 -42.60 35.72
N ASP A 60 -5.15 -43.56 36.09
CA ASP A 60 -3.85 -43.79 35.46
C ASP A 60 -3.96 -44.58 34.13
N ALA A 61 -2.86 -44.63 33.39
CA ALA A 61 -2.83 -45.32 32.09
C ALA A 61 -3.20 -46.81 32.22
N GLY A 62 -4.17 -47.26 31.43
CA GLY A 62 -4.71 -48.62 31.45
C GLY A 62 -5.76 -48.86 32.55
N ALA A 63 -6.14 -47.84 33.31
CA ALA A 63 -7.29 -47.88 34.21
C ALA A 63 -8.58 -47.39 33.48
N GLU A 64 -9.74 -47.80 34.04
CA GLU A 64 -11.06 -47.46 33.46
C GLU A 64 -12.04 -46.92 34.52
N ILE A 65 -12.78 -45.89 34.15
CA ILE A 65 -14.00 -45.44 34.83
C ILE A 65 -15.15 -45.61 33.87
N ASP A 66 -16.14 -46.39 34.22
CA ASP A 66 -17.29 -46.72 33.38
C ASP A 66 -18.60 -46.24 34.02
N LEU A 67 -19.16 -45.15 33.46
CA LEU A 67 -20.41 -44.57 33.93
C LEU A 67 -21.57 -45.18 33.13
N GLN A 68 -22.30 -46.12 33.70
CA GLN A 68 -23.39 -46.86 33.01
C GLN A 68 -24.79 -46.30 33.30
N GLY A 69 -24.93 -45.34 34.19
CA GLY A 69 -26.23 -44.72 34.46
C GLY A 69 -26.70 -43.74 33.39
N THR A 70 -27.94 -43.31 33.48
CA THR A 70 -28.56 -42.44 32.49
C THR A 70 -28.64 -40.95 32.92
N GLY A 71 -28.03 -40.59 34.04
CA GLY A 71 -27.94 -39.19 34.49
C GLY A 71 -27.32 -38.97 35.86
N SER A 72 -26.78 -37.78 36.04
CA SER A 72 -26.14 -37.28 37.25
C SER A 72 -24.98 -38.18 37.77
N GLN A 73 -24.18 -38.69 36.80
CA GLN A 73 -22.93 -39.41 37.15
C GLN A 73 -21.72 -38.58 36.79
N ILE A 74 -20.72 -38.55 37.68
CA ILE A 74 -19.45 -37.87 37.43
C ILE A 74 -18.31 -38.87 37.63
N GLY A 75 -17.41 -38.94 36.66
CA GLY A 75 -16.23 -39.78 36.72
C GLY A 75 -15.21 -39.28 37.74
N MET A 76 -14.77 -38.04 37.58
CA MET A 76 -13.83 -37.40 38.51
C MET A 76 -14.34 -36.02 38.92
N TYR A 77 -14.41 -35.76 40.21
CA TYR A 77 -14.87 -34.49 40.78
C TYR A 77 -13.89 -33.90 41.79
N GLY A 78 -13.65 -32.62 41.74
CA GLY A 78 -12.74 -31.93 42.63
C GLY A 78 -13.34 -30.69 43.28
N MET A 79 -13.15 -30.54 44.58
CA MET A 79 -13.50 -29.38 45.39
C MET A 79 -12.27 -28.85 46.15
N THR A 80 -12.35 -27.63 46.63
CA THR A 80 -11.35 -27.06 47.55
C THR A 80 -11.60 -27.51 48.98
N ASN A 81 -10.53 -27.68 49.74
CA ASN A 81 -10.59 -27.82 51.21
C ASN A 81 -9.78 -26.67 51.83
N GLY A 82 -10.48 -25.72 52.41
CA GLY A 82 -9.83 -24.49 52.86
C GLY A 82 -9.15 -23.73 51.72
N THR A 83 -7.83 -23.64 51.76
CA THR A 83 -7.01 -23.01 50.69
C THR A 83 -6.46 -24.01 49.69
N ASP A 84 -6.61 -25.30 49.93
CA ASP A 84 -6.02 -26.36 49.11
C ASP A 84 -6.97 -26.72 47.94
N ASN A 85 -6.44 -26.69 46.75
CA ASN A 85 -7.20 -27.04 45.54
C ASN A 85 -6.98 -28.51 45.17
N SER A 86 -8.04 -29.15 44.71
CA SER A 86 -7.93 -30.51 44.17
C SER A 86 -7.21 -30.55 42.82
N VAL A 87 -6.54 -31.67 42.58
CA VAL A 87 -5.91 -31.98 41.29
C VAL A 87 -6.58 -33.21 40.66
N LEU A 88 -7.10 -33.07 39.45
CA LEU A 88 -7.75 -34.13 38.68
C LEU A 88 -6.95 -34.45 37.42
N ILE A 89 -6.44 -35.66 37.30
CA ILE A 89 -5.64 -36.10 36.16
C ILE A 89 -6.19 -37.38 35.58
N ASN A 90 -6.62 -37.36 34.33
CA ASN A 90 -6.99 -38.57 33.58
C ASN A 90 -5.91 -38.94 32.56
N ARG A 91 -5.38 -40.15 32.67
CA ARG A 91 -4.49 -40.80 31.71
C ARG A 91 -5.07 -42.10 31.17
N GLY A 92 -6.15 -42.59 31.81
CA GLY A 92 -6.85 -43.83 31.49
C GLY A 92 -8.09 -43.60 30.62
N THR A 93 -8.98 -44.59 30.63
CA THR A 93 -10.24 -44.49 29.94
C THR A 93 -11.37 -44.03 30.88
N ILE A 94 -12.18 -43.08 30.42
CA ILE A 94 -13.46 -42.74 31.05
C ILE A 94 -14.56 -42.91 30.00
N THR A 95 -15.41 -43.91 30.21
CA THR A 95 -16.61 -44.11 29.39
C THR A 95 -17.79 -43.42 30.07
N VAL A 96 -18.43 -42.49 29.38
CA VAL A 96 -19.57 -41.71 29.88
C VAL A 96 -20.85 -42.21 29.22
N GLY A 97 -21.73 -42.83 29.99
CA GLY A 97 -23.01 -43.35 29.55
C GLY A 97 -23.90 -42.25 28.99
N ALA A 98 -24.83 -42.62 28.13
CA ALA A 98 -25.80 -41.68 27.55
C ALA A 98 -26.72 -41.11 28.63
N SER A 99 -26.93 -39.77 28.56
CA SER A 99 -27.82 -39.06 29.48
C SER A 99 -29.26 -39.01 28.96
N SER A 100 -30.20 -39.05 29.91
CA SER A 100 -31.65 -38.91 29.60
C SER A 100 -32.26 -37.78 30.43
N GLY A 101 -33.08 -36.94 29.80
CA GLY A 101 -33.73 -35.79 30.47
C GLY A 101 -32.77 -34.65 30.74
N THR A 102 -32.98 -33.95 31.86
CA THR A 102 -32.21 -32.75 32.24
C THR A 102 -30.96 -33.05 33.07
N ASN A 103 -30.76 -34.31 33.45
CA ASN A 103 -29.62 -34.76 34.27
C ASN A 103 -28.52 -35.33 33.35
N THR A 104 -27.37 -34.73 33.34
CA THR A 104 -26.27 -35.10 32.43
C THR A 104 -25.17 -35.88 33.16
N ASN A 105 -24.55 -36.84 32.48
CA ASN A 105 -23.33 -37.50 32.90
C ASN A 105 -22.11 -36.72 32.46
N VAL A 106 -21.07 -36.66 33.26
CA VAL A 106 -19.84 -35.91 33.03
C VAL A 106 -18.62 -36.78 33.37
N ALA A 107 -17.60 -36.78 32.50
CA ALA A 107 -16.38 -37.51 32.80
C ALA A 107 -15.56 -36.83 33.91
N MET A 108 -15.30 -35.54 33.79
CA MET A 108 -14.52 -34.77 34.77
C MET A 108 -15.24 -33.45 35.04
N TYR A 109 -15.38 -33.09 36.33
CA TYR A 109 -16.12 -31.89 36.71
C TYR A 109 -15.39 -31.07 37.77
N SER A 110 -15.37 -29.76 37.61
CA SER A 110 -15.02 -28.78 38.63
C SER A 110 -15.72 -27.42 38.35
N ASP A 111 -16.30 -26.83 39.37
CA ASP A 111 -16.92 -25.48 39.32
C ASP A 111 -15.98 -24.38 39.83
N ASN A 112 -14.74 -24.70 40.15
CA ASN A 112 -13.74 -23.78 40.68
C ASN A 112 -12.63 -23.50 39.63
N ALA A 113 -12.38 -22.22 39.36
CA ALA A 113 -11.38 -21.78 38.40
C ALA A 113 -9.92 -22.21 38.74
N ASN A 114 -9.63 -22.43 40.02
CA ASN A 114 -8.32 -22.88 40.50
C ASN A 114 -8.13 -24.41 40.44
N ILE A 115 -9.21 -25.14 40.16
CA ILE A 115 -9.16 -26.60 39.98
C ILE A 115 -9.32 -26.87 38.48
N VAL A 116 -8.22 -27.22 37.84
CA VAL A 116 -8.13 -27.42 36.40
C VAL A 116 -8.12 -28.92 36.09
N PRO A 117 -9.26 -29.51 35.66
CA PRO A 117 -9.24 -30.89 35.21
C PRO A 117 -8.27 -31.06 34.04
N GLU A 118 -7.36 -32.04 34.14
CA GLU A 118 -6.36 -32.34 33.12
C GLU A 118 -6.61 -33.71 32.47
N HIS A 119 -6.84 -33.70 31.15
CA HIS A 119 -6.77 -34.94 30.36
C HIS A 119 -5.37 -35.07 29.77
N ALA A 120 -4.58 -35.96 30.34
CA ALA A 120 -3.16 -36.14 30.03
C ALA A 120 -2.88 -37.37 29.16
N GLY A 121 -3.88 -38.22 28.94
CA GLY A 121 -3.74 -39.43 28.10
C GLY A 121 -5.00 -40.29 28.12
N GLY A 122 -4.97 -41.42 27.41
CA GLY A 122 -6.09 -42.35 27.32
C GLY A 122 -7.27 -41.79 26.53
N ILE A 123 -8.48 -42.24 26.90
CA ILE A 123 -9.70 -41.90 26.12
C ILE A 123 -10.82 -41.44 27.06
N ILE A 124 -11.46 -40.32 26.72
CA ILE A 124 -12.78 -39.97 27.24
C ILE A 124 -13.80 -40.25 26.14
N ASP A 125 -14.62 -41.32 26.34
CA ASP A 125 -15.63 -41.76 25.35
C ASP A 125 -17.03 -41.37 25.85
N ILE A 126 -17.63 -40.39 25.21
CA ILE A 126 -18.84 -39.74 25.65
C ILE A 126 -20.00 -40.21 24.76
N LYS A 127 -21.00 -40.84 25.37
CA LYS A 127 -22.24 -41.26 24.68
C LYS A 127 -23.23 -40.09 24.57
N ASP A 128 -24.39 -40.34 23.97
CA ASP A 128 -25.36 -39.31 23.64
C ASP A 128 -25.75 -38.40 24.82
N ASN A 129 -25.92 -37.11 24.56
CA ASN A 129 -26.38 -36.10 25.49
C ASN A 129 -25.52 -35.94 26.77
N SER A 130 -24.24 -36.24 26.71
CA SER A 130 -23.33 -36.22 27.85
C SER A 130 -22.13 -35.32 27.64
N TYR A 131 -21.40 -35.02 28.71
CA TYR A 131 -20.23 -34.14 28.73
C TYR A 131 -18.96 -34.89 29.05
N GLY A 132 -17.87 -34.48 28.40
CA GLY A 132 -16.53 -34.97 28.77
C GLY A 132 -15.96 -34.20 29.95
N ILE A 133 -15.41 -33.05 29.74
CA ILE A 133 -14.85 -32.20 30.79
C ILE A 133 -15.72 -30.96 30.95
N TYR A 134 -16.20 -30.78 32.18
CA TYR A 134 -16.99 -29.61 32.55
C TYR A 134 -16.24 -28.84 33.65
N GLY A 135 -15.88 -27.56 33.35
CA GLY A 135 -15.14 -26.79 34.33
C GLY A 135 -15.05 -25.32 34.03
N LYS A 136 -14.49 -24.52 34.92
CA LYS A 136 -14.16 -23.13 34.66
C LYS A 136 -12.87 -23.00 33.86
N SER A 137 -11.85 -23.78 34.21
CA SER A 137 -10.62 -23.91 33.44
C SER A 137 -10.36 -25.36 33.11
N VAL A 138 -9.76 -25.65 31.95
CA VAL A 138 -9.52 -27.01 31.47
C VAL A 138 -8.15 -27.10 30.83
N LYS A 139 -7.49 -28.27 31.03
CA LYS A 139 -6.21 -28.58 30.42
C LYS A 139 -6.25 -29.94 29.73
N MET A 140 -5.69 -30.00 28.51
CA MET A 140 -5.48 -31.22 27.77
C MET A 140 -4.05 -31.30 27.29
N THR A 141 -3.30 -32.28 27.73
CA THR A 141 -1.89 -32.50 27.39
C THR A 141 -1.65 -33.74 26.56
N GLY A 142 -2.72 -34.53 26.31
CA GLY A 142 -2.65 -35.72 25.47
C GLY A 142 -3.97 -36.48 25.46
N GLY A 143 -3.97 -37.64 24.81
CA GLY A 143 -5.13 -38.49 24.73
C GLY A 143 -6.17 -38.12 23.69
N THR A 144 -7.34 -38.77 23.79
CA THR A 144 -8.45 -38.61 22.85
C THR A 144 -9.75 -38.35 23.60
N ILE A 145 -10.51 -37.36 23.16
CA ILE A 145 -11.90 -37.13 23.55
C ILE A 145 -12.80 -37.48 22.37
N LYS A 146 -13.81 -38.34 22.60
CA LYS A 146 -14.81 -38.72 21.59
C LYS A 146 -16.21 -38.40 22.07
N THR A 147 -17.02 -37.74 21.27
CA THR A 147 -18.45 -37.54 21.54
C THR A 147 -19.31 -38.36 20.58
N ALA A 148 -20.46 -38.78 21.04
CA ALA A 148 -21.54 -39.31 20.21
C ALA A 148 -22.50 -38.20 19.87
N ASN A 149 -23.80 -38.45 19.68
CA ASN A 149 -24.78 -37.43 19.32
C ASN A 149 -25.07 -36.45 20.44
N ASN A 150 -25.19 -35.17 20.13
CA ASN A 150 -25.49 -34.12 21.08
C ASN A 150 -24.58 -34.15 22.34
N GLY A 151 -23.31 -34.57 22.13
CA GLY A 151 -22.32 -34.65 23.18
C GLY A 151 -21.38 -33.45 23.16
N VAL A 152 -20.88 -33.06 24.33
CA VAL A 152 -19.92 -31.95 24.47
C VAL A 152 -18.59 -32.49 25.00
N GLY A 153 -17.53 -32.37 24.24
CA GLY A 153 -16.21 -32.84 24.65
C GLY A 153 -15.66 -32.06 25.85
N ILE A 154 -15.56 -30.75 25.70
CA ILE A 154 -15.13 -29.81 26.75
C ILE A 154 -16.14 -28.69 26.84
N PHE A 155 -16.65 -28.46 28.06
CA PHE A 155 -17.52 -27.32 28.36
C PHE A 155 -16.85 -26.48 29.44
N ALA A 156 -16.46 -25.24 29.10
CA ALA A 156 -15.78 -24.37 30.06
C ALA A 156 -16.33 -22.94 30.02
N THR A 157 -16.48 -22.35 31.24
CA THR A 157 -17.02 -20.99 31.41
C THR A 157 -16.07 -20.07 32.20
N GLY A 158 -14.79 -20.35 32.14
CA GLY A 158 -13.78 -19.61 32.90
C GLY A 158 -12.57 -19.17 32.08
N PRO A 159 -11.53 -18.69 32.75
CA PRO A 159 -10.49 -17.89 32.13
C PRO A 159 -9.59 -18.64 31.16
N LEU A 160 -9.40 -19.97 31.31
CA LEU A 160 -8.38 -20.67 30.55
C LEU A 160 -8.81 -22.05 30.08
N ILE A 161 -8.72 -22.27 28.78
CA ILE A 161 -8.78 -23.59 28.15
C ILE A 161 -7.46 -23.80 27.41
N ASN A 162 -6.62 -24.71 27.97
CA ASN A 162 -5.28 -24.96 27.42
C ASN A 162 -5.15 -26.37 26.85
N LEU A 163 -5.35 -26.47 25.54
CA LEU A 163 -5.24 -27.72 24.77
C LEU A 163 -3.84 -27.78 24.15
N VAL A 164 -2.90 -28.41 24.82
CA VAL A 164 -1.49 -28.49 24.42
C VAL A 164 -1.27 -29.52 23.32
N SER A 165 -1.91 -30.67 23.42
CA SER A 165 -1.86 -31.75 22.43
C SER A 165 -3.00 -32.75 22.64
N GLY A 166 -3.27 -33.55 21.63
CA GLY A 166 -4.27 -34.61 21.69
C GLY A 166 -5.20 -34.58 20.47
N THR A 167 -6.28 -35.36 20.54
CA THR A 167 -7.28 -35.48 19.47
C THR A 167 -8.69 -35.34 20.06
N ILE A 168 -9.55 -34.59 19.42
CA ILE A 168 -10.97 -34.49 19.71
C ILE A 168 -11.77 -34.97 18.51
N ASN A 169 -12.51 -36.06 18.68
CA ASN A 169 -13.43 -36.61 17.69
C ASN A 169 -14.85 -36.24 18.09
N VAL A 170 -15.40 -35.26 17.40
CA VAL A 170 -16.75 -34.75 17.65
C VAL A 170 -17.75 -35.61 16.88
N GLY A 171 -18.79 -36.08 17.58
CA GLY A 171 -19.87 -36.88 16.98
C GLY A 171 -20.81 -36.03 16.14
N ASN A 172 -21.99 -36.60 15.88
CA ASN A 172 -23.00 -35.99 15.02
C ASN A 172 -24.10 -35.25 15.82
N ASN A 173 -25.02 -34.62 15.12
CA ASN A 173 -26.26 -34.05 15.65
C ASN A 173 -26.04 -33.07 16.80
N GLN A 174 -25.58 -31.87 16.47
CA GLN A 174 -25.35 -30.76 17.42
C GLN A 174 -24.27 -31.04 18.50
N SER A 175 -23.35 -31.95 18.22
CA SER A 175 -22.22 -32.19 19.11
C SER A 175 -21.20 -31.06 19.04
N VAL A 176 -20.49 -30.83 20.15
CA VAL A 176 -19.51 -29.76 20.28
C VAL A 176 -18.18 -30.33 20.79
N GLY A 177 -17.08 -30.03 20.12
CA GLY A 177 -15.74 -30.41 20.58
C GLY A 177 -15.34 -29.62 21.83
N VAL A 178 -15.33 -28.30 21.73
CA VAL A 178 -14.96 -27.37 22.80
C VAL A 178 -15.96 -26.22 22.84
N PHE A 179 -16.62 -26.07 23.95
CA PHE A 179 -17.46 -24.91 24.26
C PHE A 179 -16.74 -23.99 25.24
N ALA A 180 -16.56 -22.72 24.86
CA ALA A 180 -15.96 -21.69 25.70
C ALA A 180 -16.94 -20.53 25.83
N GLY A 181 -17.49 -20.32 27.01
CA GLY A 181 -18.49 -19.29 27.29
C GLY A 181 -18.13 -18.44 28.51
N ASP A 182 -19.00 -17.45 28.78
CA ASP A 182 -18.97 -16.69 30.02
C ASP A 182 -19.68 -17.45 31.13
N ASP A 183 -19.27 -17.19 32.36
CA ASP A 183 -20.05 -17.53 33.53
C ASP A 183 -21.21 -16.51 33.65
N ASP A 184 -22.43 -16.98 33.72
CA ASP A 184 -23.64 -16.13 33.83
C ASP A 184 -23.60 -15.19 35.05
N THR A 185 -22.79 -15.49 36.03
CA THR A 185 -22.70 -14.73 37.28
C THR A 185 -21.49 -13.80 37.36
N SER A 186 -20.46 -14.03 36.56
CA SER A 186 -19.20 -13.28 36.59
C SER A 186 -18.51 -13.33 35.22
N PRO A 187 -18.69 -12.33 34.36
CA PRO A 187 -18.00 -12.28 33.08
C PRO A 187 -16.47 -12.35 33.25
N VAL A 188 -15.82 -13.25 32.55
CA VAL A 188 -14.38 -13.47 32.62
C VAL A 188 -13.78 -13.49 31.22
N THR A 189 -12.65 -12.80 31.06
CA THR A 189 -11.87 -12.91 29.80
C THR A 189 -11.40 -14.36 29.65
N THR A 190 -11.82 -15.02 28.57
CA THR A 190 -11.51 -16.41 28.25
C THR A 190 -10.40 -16.52 27.23
N THR A 191 -9.35 -17.26 27.53
CA THR A 191 -8.26 -17.58 26.61
C THR A 191 -8.27 -19.06 26.28
N VAL A 192 -8.43 -19.37 24.99
CA VAL A 192 -8.42 -20.74 24.47
C VAL A 192 -7.18 -20.95 23.61
N THR A 193 -6.33 -21.91 24.00
CA THR A 193 -5.22 -22.40 23.18
C THR A 193 -5.57 -23.78 22.65
N GLY A 194 -5.70 -23.92 21.33
CA GLY A 194 -6.23 -25.13 20.68
C GLY A 194 -5.19 -25.86 19.84
N ASN A 195 -4.20 -26.53 20.46
CA ASN A 195 -3.19 -27.32 19.72
C ASN A 195 -3.58 -28.79 19.66
N VAL A 196 -4.79 -29.09 19.24
CA VAL A 196 -5.33 -30.47 19.10
C VAL A 196 -5.79 -30.73 17.68
N ASN A 197 -5.68 -31.99 17.24
CA ASN A 197 -6.31 -32.42 16.01
C ASN A 197 -7.81 -32.66 16.25
N MET A 198 -8.62 -32.34 15.26
CA MET A 198 -10.07 -32.44 15.43
C MET A 198 -10.74 -33.07 14.22
N THR A 199 -11.67 -34.00 14.46
CA THR A 199 -12.60 -34.50 13.43
C THR A 199 -14.01 -34.15 13.90
N ILE A 200 -14.75 -33.42 13.09
CA ILE A 200 -16.12 -32.96 13.39
C ILE A 200 -17.10 -33.79 12.60
N GLY A 201 -18.06 -34.41 13.25
CA GLY A 201 -19.14 -35.17 12.65
C GLY A 201 -20.16 -34.29 11.93
N ASP A 202 -21.24 -34.90 11.47
CA ASP A 202 -22.31 -34.20 10.76
C ASP A 202 -23.14 -33.31 11.71
N ASP A 203 -23.57 -32.14 11.22
CA ASP A 203 -24.38 -31.20 11.98
C ASP A 203 -23.78 -30.85 13.36
N SER A 204 -22.51 -30.53 13.40
CA SER A 204 -21.76 -30.40 14.66
C SER A 204 -20.71 -29.28 14.60
N PHE A 205 -20.11 -28.99 15.74
CA PHE A 205 -19.18 -27.87 15.94
C PHE A 205 -17.85 -28.31 16.53
N GLY A 206 -16.74 -27.77 16.02
CA GLY A 206 -15.44 -27.98 16.62
C GLY A 206 -15.25 -27.13 17.88
N TYR A 207 -15.10 -25.83 17.69
CA TYR A 207 -15.03 -24.83 18.76
C TYR A 207 -16.30 -23.94 18.70
N VAL A 208 -16.89 -23.70 19.85
CA VAL A 208 -17.97 -22.72 20.03
C VAL A 208 -17.51 -21.71 21.09
N VAL A 209 -17.33 -20.46 20.69
CA VAL A 209 -16.86 -19.38 21.56
C VAL A 209 -17.96 -18.36 21.70
N THR A 210 -18.55 -18.28 22.88
CA THR A 210 -19.69 -17.39 23.19
C THR A 210 -19.39 -16.31 24.22
N SER A 211 -18.16 -16.27 24.75
CA SER A 211 -17.76 -15.26 25.73
C SER A 211 -17.89 -13.85 25.16
N THR A 212 -18.65 -12.99 25.86
CA THR A 212 -18.87 -11.58 25.46
C THR A 212 -17.90 -10.60 26.12
N THR A 213 -17.03 -11.11 27.00
CA THR A 213 -16.03 -10.28 27.68
C THR A 213 -14.92 -9.82 26.76
N PRO A 214 -14.63 -8.49 26.71
CA PRO A 214 -13.53 -7.97 25.91
C PRO A 214 -12.18 -8.65 26.24
N GLY A 215 -11.37 -8.90 25.18
CA GLY A 215 -10.09 -9.59 25.30
C GLY A 215 -10.18 -11.11 25.27
N SER A 216 -11.37 -11.71 25.22
CA SER A 216 -11.52 -13.15 25.03
C SER A 216 -11.01 -13.58 23.65
N GLN A 217 -10.26 -14.68 23.61
CA GLN A 217 -9.61 -15.12 22.36
C GLN A 217 -9.48 -16.64 22.26
N LEU A 218 -9.53 -17.12 21.03
CA LEU A 218 -9.18 -18.48 20.64
C LEU A 218 -8.00 -18.45 19.69
N THR A 219 -6.96 -19.23 19.96
CA THR A 219 -5.84 -19.44 19.03
C THR A 219 -5.63 -20.92 18.81
N THR A 220 -5.67 -21.37 17.53
CA THR A 220 -5.38 -22.77 17.17
C THR A 220 -3.98 -22.92 16.60
N GLY A 221 -3.38 -24.11 16.77
CA GLY A 221 -2.00 -24.37 16.38
C GLY A 221 -1.79 -24.52 14.87
N ASN A 222 -0.57 -24.23 14.42
CA ASN A 222 -0.18 -24.33 13.02
C ASN A 222 0.30 -25.73 12.57
N THR A 223 0.44 -26.67 13.52
CA THR A 223 0.85 -28.05 13.25
C THR A 223 -0.31 -29.02 13.37
N THR A 224 -1.50 -28.54 13.68
CA THR A 224 -2.71 -29.32 13.87
C THR A 224 -3.58 -29.35 12.62
N THR A 225 -4.43 -30.37 12.54
CA THR A 225 -5.38 -30.58 11.43
C THR A 225 -6.79 -30.68 11.96
N ALA A 226 -7.75 -30.22 11.17
CA ALA A 226 -9.17 -30.41 11.40
C ALA A 226 -9.87 -30.93 10.14
N THR A 227 -10.73 -31.95 10.33
CA THR A 227 -11.62 -32.45 9.26
C THR A 227 -13.06 -32.14 9.63
N VAL A 228 -13.77 -31.51 8.72
CA VAL A 228 -15.16 -31.07 8.95
C VAL A 228 -16.08 -31.90 8.06
N ASN A 229 -17.07 -32.58 8.64
CA ASN A 229 -18.10 -33.32 7.91
C ASN A 229 -19.35 -32.46 7.68
N LYS A 230 -20.36 -33.05 7.07
CA LYS A 230 -21.50 -32.37 6.49
C LYS A 230 -22.25 -31.48 7.46
N ASP A 231 -22.69 -30.30 6.98
CA ASP A 231 -23.47 -29.28 7.70
C ASP A 231 -22.82 -28.80 9.02
N SER A 232 -21.49 -28.75 9.09
CA SER A 232 -20.76 -28.50 10.32
C SER A 232 -19.83 -27.28 10.27
N VAL A 233 -19.40 -26.85 11.44
CA VAL A 233 -18.57 -25.67 11.63
C VAL A 233 -17.32 -26.04 12.46
N TYR A 234 -16.14 -25.68 11.97
CA TYR A 234 -14.91 -25.89 12.77
C TYR A 234 -14.81 -24.88 13.93
N ILE A 235 -14.88 -23.58 13.64
CA ILE A 235 -14.88 -22.54 14.67
C ILE A 235 -16.12 -21.67 14.50
N TYR A 236 -16.97 -21.67 15.52
CA TYR A 236 -18.10 -20.76 15.66
C TYR A 236 -17.80 -19.70 16.73
N SER A 237 -17.80 -18.43 16.36
CA SER A 237 -17.60 -17.32 17.28
C SER A 237 -18.87 -16.45 17.35
N ALA A 238 -19.49 -16.40 18.51
CA ALA A 238 -20.61 -15.51 18.79
C ALA A 238 -20.20 -14.19 19.46
N ASN A 239 -18.89 -13.99 19.70
CA ASN A 239 -18.37 -12.85 20.45
C ASN A 239 -18.05 -11.65 19.55
N PRO A 240 -18.82 -10.55 19.59
CA PRO A 240 -18.58 -9.36 18.76
C PRO A 240 -17.30 -8.57 19.14
N VAL A 241 -16.77 -8.79 20.34
CA VAL A 241 -15.59 -8.12 20.88
C VAL A 241 -14.39 -9.06 21.09
N GLY A 242 -14.54 -10.32 20.67
CA GLY A 242 -13.49 -11.34 20.78
C GLY A 242 -12.58 -11.44 19.56
N LYS A 243 -11.56 -12.27 19.73
CA LYS A 243 -10.60 -12.57 18.66
C LYS A 243 -10.45 -14.08 18.44
N VAL A 244 -10.50 -14.51 17.19
CA VAL A 244 -10.17 -15.87 16.76
C VAL A 244 -8.97 -15.83 15.84
N VAL A 245 -7.97 -16.67 16.11
CA VAL A 245 -6.80 -16.87 15.26
C VAL A 245 -6.71 -18.35 14.91
N ASN A 246 -6.96 -18.68 13.65
CA ASN A 246 -6.83 -20.05 13.16
C ASN A 246 -5.46 -20.28 12.52
N GLY A 247 -4.65 -21.15 13.12
CA GLY A 247 -3.42 -21.68 12.52
C GLY A 247 -3.59 -23.07 11.92
N THR A 248 -4.66 -23.77 12.30
CA THR A 248 -4.91 -25.16 11.92
C THR A 248 -5.26 -25.32 10.44
N ASN A 249 -4.76 -26.37 9.81
CA ASN A 249 -5.19 -26.76 8.46
C ASN A 249 -6.54 -27.47 8.54
N VAL A 250 -7.53 -26.91 7.84
CA VAL A 250 -8.93 -27.39 7.85
C VAL A 250 -9.26 -28.01 6.51
N THR A 251 -9.80 -29.21 6.52
CA THR A 251 -10.20 -29.94 5.31
C THR A 251 -11.64 -30.42 5.39
N SER A 252 -12.31 -30.52 4.25
CA SER A 252 -13.59 -31.21 4.14
C SER A 252 -13.73 -31.85 2.77
N SER A 253 -14.32 -33.06 2.72
CA SER A 253 -14.78 -33.72 1.50
C SER A 253 -16.31 -33.80 1.42
N SER A 254 -17.01 -33.19 2.35
CA SER A 254 -18.47 -33.19 2.47
C SER A 254 -19.05 -31.78 2.31
N ASP A 255 -20.38 -31.68 2.43
CA ASP A 255 -21.13 -30.51 1.95
C ASP A 255 -21.52 -29.55 3.07
N ASN A 256 -21.73 -28.28 2.71
CA ASN A 256 -22.35 -27.23 3.53
C ASN A 256 -21.57 -26.91 4.80
N ASN A 257 -20.26 -26.89 4.77
CA ASN A 257 -19.40 -26.68 5.91
C ASN A 257 -18.85 -25.27 6.00
N TYR A 258 -18.49 -24.86 7.20
CA TYR A 258 -17.76 -23.63 7.48
C TYR A 258 -16.49 -23.96 8.24
N ALA A 259 -15.36 -23.33 7.86
CA ALA A 259 -14.16 -23.40 8.70
C ALA A 259 -14.24 -22.37 9.83
N LEU A 260 -14.51 -21.11 9.50
CA LEU A 260 -14.70 -20.02 10.47
C LEU A 260 -16.05 -19.35 10.22
N TYR A 261 -16.88 -19.32 11.24
CA TYR A 261 -18.22 -18.72 11.18
C TYR A 261 -18.47 -17.87 12.41
N GLY A 262 -18.89 -16.64 12.25
CA GLY A 262 -19.33 -15.82 13.40
C GLY A 262 -18.94 -14.36 13.36
N ASN A 263 -18.86 -13.76 14.53
CA ASN A 263 -18.67 -12.34 14.77
C ASN A 263 -17.29 -12.06 15.40
N GLY A 264 -16.98 -10.78 15.58
CA GLY A 264 -15.70 -10.33 16.11
C GLY A 264 -14.57 -10.30 15.07
N LEU A 265 -13.32 -10.33 15.55
CA LEU A 265 -12.16 -10.41 14.67
C LEU A 265 -11.77 -11.88 14.46
N MET A 266 -11.82 -12.35 13.22
CA MET A 266 -11.41 -13.71 12.87
C MET A 266 -10.25 -13.65 11.87
N GLU A 267 -9.13 -14.27 12.20
CA GLU A 267 -7.93 -14.32 11.36
C GLU A 267 -7.59 -15.76 10.99
N ASN A 268 -7.39 -16.04 9.72
CA ASN A 268 -6.97 -17.35 9.22
C ASN A 268 -5.54 -17.31 8.69
N TYR A 269 -4.65 -18.08 9.29
CA TYR A 269 -3.27 -18.31 8.86
C TYR A 269 -3.06 -19.72 8.29
N GLY A 270 -3.96 -20.68 8.61
CA GLY A 270 -3.89 -22.06 8.15
C GLY A 270 -4.39 -22.22 6.71
N ALA A 271 -4.17 -23.39 6.13
CA ALA A 271 -4.77 -23.78 4.89
C ALA A 271 -6.20 -24.29 5.11
N ILE A 272 -7.15 -23.80 4.35
CA ILE A 272 -8.53 -24.32 4.32
C ILE A 272 -8.75 -24.95 2.95
N ASP A 273 -8.92 -26.26 2.89
CA ASP A 273 -9.16 -27.00 1.65
C ASP A 273 -10.56 -27.62 1.64
N PHE A 274 -11.48 -26.94 0.98
CA PHE A 274 -12.85 -27.35 0.75
C PHE A 274 -13.11 -27.62 -0.75
N SER A 275 -12.06 -27.96 -1.49
CA SER A 275 -12.12 -28.10 -2.95
C SER A 275 -12.94 -29.29 -3.44
N THR A 276 -13.21 -30.30 -2.61
CA THR A 276 -13.93 -31.53 -2.99
C THR A 276 -15.37 -31.55 -2.53
N GLY A 277 -15.80 -30.68 -1.64
CA GLY A 277 -17.20 -30.62 -1.18
C GLY A 277 -18.05 -29.63 -1.95
N THR A 278 -19.35 -29.60 -1.65
CA THR A 278 -20.35 -28.74 -2.28
C THR A 278 -20.96 -27.76 -1.27
N GLY A 279 -21.10 -26.52 -1.64
CA GLY A 279 -21.74 -25.50 -0.81
C GLY A 279 -20.95 -25.10 0.44
N ASN A 280 -19.66 -25.33 0.44
CA ASN A 280 -18.78 -25.02 1.56
C ASN A 280 -18.34 -23.55 1.55
N VAL A 281 -18.31 -22.93 2.71
CA VAL A 281 -17.84 -21.57 2.91
C VAL A 281 -16.63 -21.61 3.86
N ALA A 282 -15.48 -21.15 3.41
CA ALA A 282 -14.31 -21.22 4.27
C ALA A 282 -14.42 -20.25 5.46
N VAL A 283 -14.76 -19.00 5.20
CA VAL A 283 -14.88 -17.97 6.25
C VAL A 283 -16.17 -17.17 6.05
N TYR A 284 -17.01 -17.13 7.09
CA TYR A 284 -18.22 -16.32 7.09
C TYR A 284 -18.24 -15.36 8.27
N SER A 285 -18.23 -14.05 7.99
CA SER A 285 -18.37 -13.00 9.02
C SER A 285 -19.83 -12.56 9.14
N THR A 286 -20.39 -12.71 10.35
CA THR A 286 -21.78 -12.34 10.67
C THR A 286 -21.94 -10.92 11.23
N GLY A 287 -20.89 -10.09 11.18
CA GLY A 287 -20.97 -8.71 11.69
C GLY A 287 -19.63 -8.10 12.11
N GLY A 288 -18.59 -8.88 12.20
CA GLY A 288 -17.22 -8.41 12.52
C GLY A 288 -16.33 -8.28 11.32
N THR A 289 -15.04 -8.47 11.55
CA THR A 289 -14.00 -8.48 10.50
C THR A 289 -13.33 -9.83 10.41
N ALA A 290 -13.30 -10.41 9.25
CA ALA A 290 -12.55 -11.64 8.99
C ALA A 290 -11.41 -11.40 8.01
N VAL A 291 -10.21 -11.92 8.30
CA VAL A 291 -9.00 -11.73 7.50
C VAL A 291 -8.39 -13.07 7.15
N ASN A 292 -8.14 -13.32 5.89
CA ASN A 292 -7.40 -14.49 5.43
C ASN A 292 -5.96 -14.12 5.10
N PHE A 293 -5.00 -14.74 5.78
CA PHE A 293 -3.55 -14.69 5.48
C PHE A 293 -3.05 -16.00 4.85
N GLY A 294 -3.83 -17.09 4.98
CA GLY A 294 -3.49 -18.42 4.51
C GLY A 294 -3.96 -18.70 3.07
N THR A 295 -4.05 -19.98 2.74
CA THR A 295 -4.60 -20.45 1.46
C THR A 295 -5.97 -21.05 1.68
N VAL A 296 -6.94 -20.60 0.89
CA VAL A 296 -8.31 -21.10 0.87
C VAL A 296 -8.60 -21.71 -0.49
N LYS A 297 -9.12 -22.96 -0.52
CA LYS A 297 -9.58 -23.64 -1.74
C LYS A 297 -11.05 -23.98 -1.64
N ILE A 298 -11.81 -23.63 -2.66
CA ILE A 298 -13.27 -23.79 -2.69
C ILE A 298 -13.70 -24.69 -3.84
N GLY A 299 -14.63 -25.58 -3.52
CA GLY A 299 -15.24 -26.54 -4.44
C GLY A 299 -16.57 -26.05 -5.03
N ALA A 300 -17.42 -27.01 -5.37
CA ALA A 300 -18.65 -26.79 -6.07
C ALA A 300 -19.77 -26.12 -5.28
N SER A 301 -20.76 -25.62 -5.98
CA SER A 301 -22.01 -25.06 -5.41
C SER A 301 -23.22 -25.97 -5.66
N ASP A 302 -24.16 -25.96 -4.72
CA ASP A 302 -25.48 -26.56 -4.88
C ASP A 302 -26.50 -25.50 -5.30
N LEU A 303 -26.79 -25.45 -6.59
CA LEU A 303 -27.69 -24.44 -7.15
C LEU A 303 -29.16 -24.71 -6.80
N ILE A 304 -29.53 -25.96 -6.52
CA ILE A 304 -30.91 -26.34 -6.19
C ILE A 304 -31.26 -25.79 -4.79
N ASN A 305 -30.39 -26.00 -3.83
CA ASN A 305 -30.57 -25.54 -2.47
C ASN A 305 -29.98 -24.15 -2.21
N LYS A 306 -29.47 -23.47 -3.24
CA LYS A 306 -28.83 -22.15 -3.18
C LYS A 306 -27.68 -22.07 -2.18
N LYS A 307 -26.88 -23.15 -2.08
CA LYS A 307 -25.70 -23.22 -1.22
C LYS A 307 -24.43 -23.17 -2.09
N TYR A 308 -23.74 -22.08 -1.99
CA TYR A 308 -22.60 -21.79 -2.86
C TYR A 308 -21.27 -22.08 -2.18
N GLY A 309 -20.31 -22.55 -2.99
CA GLY A 309 -18.90 -22.61 -2.59
C GLY A 309 -18.32 -21.19 -2.54
N ILE A 310 -17.90 -20.74 -1.37
CA ILE A 310 -17.42 -19.36 -1.17
C ILE A 310 -16.15 -19.36 -0.31
N GLY A 311 -15.14 -18.60 -0.77
CA GLY A 311 -13.90 -18.42 0.01
C GLY A 311 -14.13 -17.60 1.27
N MET A 312 -14.63 -16.38 1.11
CA MET A 312 -14.96 -15.50 2.25
C MET A 312 -16.30 -14.80 2.01
N ALA A 313 -17.16 -14.82 2.99
CA ALA A 313 -18.51 -14.26 2.88
C ALA A 313 -18.85 -13.34 4.06
N THR A 314 -19.69 -12.32 3.80
CA THR A 314 -20.33 -11.50 4.84
C THR A 314 -21.68 -10.99 4.35
N GLY A 315 -22.59 -10.80 5.28
CA GLY A 315 -23.94 -10.37 4.99
C GLY A 315 -24.88 -11.52 4.65
N TYR A 316 -26.15 -11.31 4.92
CA TYR A 316 -27.23 -12.23 4.58
C TYR A 316 -28.43 -11.41 4.11
N TYR A 317 -28.99 -11.79 2.98
CA TYR A 317 -30.21 -11.23 2.48
C TYR A 317 -31.35 -12.23 2.62
N ASP A 318 -32.41 -11.82 3.31
CA ASP A 318 -33.63 -12.59 3.42
C ASP A 318 -34.65 -12.11 2.37
N GLU A 319 -34.87 -12.95 1.38
CA GLU A 319 -35.79 -12.70 0.27
C GLU A 319 -37.28 -12.59 0.72
N ALA A 320 -37.62 -13.27 1.82
CA ALA A 320 -39.01 -13.26 2.31
C ALA A 320 -39.40 -11.97 3.02
N THR A 321 -38.42 -11.34 3.68
CA THR A 321 -38.63 -10.11 4.46
C THR A 321 -38.04 -8.86 3.80
N ASP A 322 -37.35 -9.02 2.68
CA ASP A 322 -36.61 -7.95 1.99
C ASP A 322 -35.64 -7.21 2.93
N THR A 323 -34.89 -7.97 3.74
CA THR A 323 -34.00 -7.39 4.75
C THR A 323 -32.58 -7.95 4.61
N VAL A 324 -31.61 -7.10 4.88
CA VAL A 324 -30.20 -7.46 4.99
C VAL A 324 -29.80 -7.52 6.46
N SER A 325 -29.04 -8.54 6.82
CA SER A 325 -28.47 -8.74 8.16
C SER A 325 -27.04 -9.28 8.08
N ASN A 326 -26.39 -9.46 9.24
CA ASN A 326 -25.04 -10.02 9.32
C ASN A 326 -23.97 -9.27 8.50
N GLU A 327 -24.13 -7.96 8.33
CA GLU A 327 -23.22 -7.13 7.59
C GLU A 327 -21.88 -6.97 8.31
N GLY A 328 -20.77 -7.22 7.63
CA GLY A 328 -19.42 -7.14 8.18
C GLY A 328 -18.35 -6.88 7.12
N THR A 329 -17.13 -7.18 7.45
CA THR A 329 -15.98 -6.98 6.53
C THR A 329 -15.19 -8.27 6.38
N VAL A 330 -14.90 -8.64 5.12
CA VAL A 330 -14.00 -9.75 4.79
C VAL A 330 -12.79 -9.23 4.00
N ILE A 331 -11.59 -9.65 4.41
CA ILE A 331 -10.33 -9.16 3.86
C ILE A 331 -9.46 -10.35 3.46
N ASN A 332 -9.12 -10.46 2.18
CA ASN A 332 -8.14 -11.43 1.73
C ASN A 332 -6.74 -10.81 1.62
N ARG A 333 -5.78 -11.34 2.36
CA ARG A 333 -4.35 -11.01 2.25
C ARG A 333 -3.51 -12.22 1.77
N GLY A 334 -4.12 -13.40 1.74
CA GLY A 334 -3.52 -14.65 1.27
C GLY A 334 -3.99 -15.02 -0.14
N ILE A 335 -4.22 -16.31 -0.34
CA ILE A 335 -4.64 -16.88 -1.62
C ILE A 335 -6.03 -17.51 -1.47
N ILE A 336 -6.93 -17.21 -2.40
CA ILE A 336 -8.20 -17.90 -2.55
C ILE A 336 -8.21 -18.58 -3.92
N GLU A 337 -8.43 -19.91 -3.95
CA GLU A 337 -8.54 -20.69 -5.16
C GLU A 337 -9.98 -21.18 -5.35
N VAL A 338 -10.61 -20.75 -6.42
CA VAL A 338 -11.97 -21.15 -6.80
C VAL A 338 -11.86 -22.21 -7.89
N SER A 339 -12.04 -23.48 -7.51
CA SER A 339 -11.68 -24.63 -8.35
C SER A 339 -12.85 -25.38 -8.97
N ALA A 340 -14.07 -24.93 -8.71
CA ALA A 340 -15.29 -25.62 -9.23
C ALA A 340 -16.31 -24.60 -9.76
N PRO A 341 -17.20 -25.03 -10.65
CA PRO A 341 -18.21 -24.18 -11.27
C PRO A 341 -19.19 -23.57 -10.26
N ASN A 342 -19.71 -22.41 -10.59
CA ASN A 342 -20.73 -21.68 -9.84
C ASN A 342 -20.30 -21.26 -8.42
N SER A 343 -18.99 -21.19 -8.20
CA SER A 343 -18.41 -20.83 -6.91
C SER A 343 -17.70 -19.48 -6.98
N MET A 344 -17.45 -18.90 -5.83
CA MET A 344 -16.91 -17.54 -5.75
C MET A 344 -15.82 -17.38 -4.70
N GLY A 345 -14.89 -16.47 -4.97
CA GLY A 345 -13.79 -16.18 -4.04
C GLY A 345 -14.27 -15.41 -2.83
N MET A 346 -14.92 -14.28 -3.04
CA MET A 346 -15.47 -13.42 -1.98
C MET A 346 -16.92 -13.06 -2.29
N TYR A 347 -17.73 -12.95 -1.23
CA TYR A 347 -19.14 -12.61 -1.30
C TYR A 347 -19.48 -11.58 -0.22
N ALA A 348 -20.12 -10.51 -0.59
CA ALA A 348 -20.57 -9.49 0.37
C ALA A 348 -21.97 -9.00 0.01
N VAL A 349 -22.86 -8.88 1.01
CA VAL A 349 -24.24 -8.46 0.86
C VAL A 349 -24.57 -7.37 1.86
N GLY A 350 -25.16 -6.28 1.37
CA GLY A 350 -25.62 -5.16 2.19
C GLY A 350 -24.68 -3.95 2.14
N LYS A 351 -25.27 -2.78 2.29
CA LYS A 351 -24.60 -1.47 2.17
C LYS A 351 -23.47 -1.22 3.18
N ASN A 352 -23.46 -1.93 4.30
CA ASN A 352 -22.40 -1.87 5.30
C ASN A 352 -21.40 -3.04 5.19
N SER A 353 -21.64 -3.97 4.25
CA SER A 353 -20.75 -5.09 4.00
C SER A 353 -19.62 -4.71 3.06
N LYS A 354 -18.40 -5.19 3.38
CA LYS A 354 -17.20 -4.93 2.58
C LYS A 354 -16.44 -6.23 2.25
N ALA A 355 -16.01 -6.35 1.00
CA ALA A 355 -15.06 -7.39 0.58
C ALA A 355 -13.79 -6.71 0.03
N ILE A 356 -12.65 -6.94 0.68
CA ILE A 356 -11.39 -6.28 0.34
C ILE A 356 -10.34 -7.34 -0.01
N ASN A 357 -9.79 -7.27 -1.22
CA ASN A 357 -8.72 -8.16 -1.66
C ASN A 357 -7.39 -7.43 -1.75
N TYR A 358 -6.44 -7.76 -0.88
CA TYR A 358 -5.03 -7.38 -0.98
C TYR A 358 -4.15 -8.52 -1.52
N GLY A 359 -4.65 -9.78 -1.48
CA GLY A 359 -3.96 -10.98 -1.91
C GLY A 359 -4.30 -11.39 -3.34
N THR A 360 -4.37 -12.68 -3.57
CA THR A 360 -4.67 -13.26 -4.88
C THR A 360 -5.94 -14.09 -4.83
N ILE A 361 -6.82 -13.90 -5.81
CA ILE A 361 -7.97 -14.76 -6.07
C ILE A 361 -7.76 -15.43 -7.42
N ASN A 362 -7.61 -16.74 -7.42
CA ASN A 362 -7.40 -17.58 -8.60
C ASN A 362 -8.70 -18.28 -9.02
N LEU A 363 -9.11 -18.06 -10.25
CA LEU A 363 -10.28 -18.69 -10.85
C LEU A 363 -9.81 -19.79 -11.80
N SER A 364 -9.96 -21.05 -11.39
CA SER A 364 -9.43 -22.20 -12.13
C SER A 364 -10.52 -23.08 -12.77
N SER A 365 -11.77 -22.64 -12.69
CA SER A 365 -12.92 -23.34 -13.30
C SER A 365 -13.81 -22.39 -14.07
N GLU A 366 -14.62 -22.96 -14.97
CA GLU A 366 -15.68 -22.22 -15.67
C GLU A 366 -16.76 -21.75 -14.68
N LYS A 367 -17.53 -20.73 -15.05
CA LYS A 367 -18.69 -20.21 -14.29
C LYS A 367 -18.31 -19.79 -12.86
N THR A 368 -17.13 -19.19 -12.69
CA THR A 368 -16.64 -18.73 -11.39
C THR A 368 -16.64 -17.22 -11.30
N VAL A 369 -16.68 -16.71 -10.08
CA VAL A 369 -16.63 -15.27 -9.75
C VAL A 369 -15.53 -15.01 -8.73
N GLY A 370 -14.71 -13.98 -8.96
CA GLY A 370 -13.71 -13.55 -7.99
C GLY A 370 -14.34 -12.88 -6.77
N MET A 371 -15.10 -11.81 -7.00
CA MET A 371 -15.89 -11.13 -5.98
C MET A 371 -17.33 -10.99 -6.43
N TYR A 372 -18.27 -11.47 -5.62
CA TYR A 372 -19.70 -11.26 -5.82
C TYR A 372 -20.24 -10.26 -4.77
N LEU A 373 -20.75 -9.13 -5.24
CA LEU A 373 -21.21 -8.03 -4.39
C LEU A 373 -22.68 -7.77 -4.65
N ASP A 374 -23.47 -7.66 -3.57
CA ASP A 374 -24.92 -7.58 -3.68
C ASP A 374 -25.51 -6.57 -2.65
N HIS A 375 -26.68 -5.99 -2.95
CA HIS A 375 -27.45 -5.10 -2.07
C HIS A 375 -26.65 -3.92 -1.51
N GLY A 376 -25.88 -3.25 -2.39
CA GLY A 376 -25.10 -2.07 -2.01
C GLY A 376 -23.78 -2.37 -1.33
N ALA A 377 -23.32 -3.62 -1.33
CA ALA A 377 -22.02 -4.00 -0.80
C ALA A 377 -20.86 -3.32 -1.55
N ILE A 378 -19.78 -3.08 -0.83
CA ILE A 378 -18.58 -2.40 -1.35
C ILE A 378 -17.46 -3.41 -1.51
N GLY A 379 -16.93 -3.50 -2.74
CA GLY A 379 -15.72 -4.23 -3.04
C GLY A 379 -14.52 -3.32 -3.16
N GLU A 380 -13.35 -3.79 -2.73
CA GLU A 380 -12.08 -3.14 -2.99
C GLU A 380 -11.06 -4.18 -3.45
N ASN A 381 -10.48 -4.00 -4.61
CA ASN A 381 -9.40 -4.87 -5.07
C ASN A 381 -8.09 -4.10 -5.18
N TRP A 382 -7.14 -4.42 -4.31
CA TRP A 382 -5.77 -3.91 -4.30
C TRP A 382 -4.76 -4.97 -4.76
N GLY A 383 -5.19 -6.25 -4.78
CA GLY A 383 -4.39 -7.40 -5.16
C GLY A 383 -4.68 -7.87 -6.59
N ILE A 384 -4.72 -9.17 -6.76
CA ILE A 384 -4.88 -9.82 -8.06
C ILE A 384 -6.14 -10.69 -8.06
N ILE A 385 -6.98 -10.52 -9.06
CA ILE A 385 -8.07 -11.46 -9.40
C ILE A 385 -7.77 -11.97 -10.80
N GLN A 386 -7.59 -13.28 -10.96
CA GLN A 386 -7.15 -13.81 -12.25
C GLN A 386 -7.68 -15.21 -12.55
N THR A 387 -7.77 -15.53 -13.84
CA THR A 387 -7.91 -16.91 -14.30
C THR A 387 -6.55 -17.61 -14.32
N THR A 388 -6.51 -18.90 -13.96
CA THR A 388 -5.28 -19.69 -13.97
C THR A 388 -5.02 -20.36 -15.31
N ALA A 389 -6.03 -20.42 -16.19
CA ALA A 389 -5.95 -20.98 -17.53
C ALA A 389 -6.71 -20.10 -18.53
N GLY A 390 -6.26 -20.11 -19.78
CA GLY A 390 -6.99 -19.49 -20.87
C GLY A 390 -8.20 -20.31 -21.32
N GLY A 391 -9.20 -19.62 -21.91
CA GLY A 391 -10.36 -20.27 -22.53
C GLY A 391 -11.44 -20.75 -21.57
N LEU A 392 -11.37 -20.45 -20.29
CA LEU A 392 -12.45 -20.70 -19.33
C LEU A 392 -13.70 -19.87 -19.71
N LYS A 393 -14.89 -20.49 -19.63
CA LYS A 393 -16.14 -19.87 -20.03
C LYS A 393 -16.89 -19.28 -18.83
N SER A 394 -17.60 -18.17 -19.05
CA SER A 394 -18.50 -17.55 -18.07
C SER A 394 -17.79 -17.17 -16.76
N VAL A 395 -16.56 -16.71 -16.85
CA VAL A 395 -15.75 -16.30 -15.68
C VAL A 395 -15.86 -14.77 -15.49
N LYS A 396 -16.14 -14.35 -14.28
CA LYS A 396 -16.23 -12.94 -13.92
C LYS A 396 -15.20 -12.63 -12.82
N GLY A 397 -14.40 -11.60 -13.03
CA GLY A 397 -13.49 -11.10 -11.99
C GLY A 397 -14.29 -10.56 -10.81
N VAL A 398 -15.22 -9.65 -11.09
CA VAL A 398 -16.15 -9.07 -10.12
C VAL A 398 -17.55 -9.11 -10.69
N TYR A 399 -18.51 -9.47 -9.86
CA TYR A 399 -19.94 -9.46 -10.18
C TYR A 399 -20.63 -8.43 -9.28
N LEU A 400 -21.30 -7.46 -9.89
CA LEU A 400 -22.01 -6.38 -9.19
C LEU A 400 -23.52 -6.55 -9.36
N ALA A 401 -24.21 -6.66 -8.26
CA ALA A 401 -25.68 -6.74 -8.21
C ALA A 401 -26.25 -5.71 -7.23
N ASN A 402 -27.49 -5.29 -7.50
CA ASN A 402 -28.33 -4.56 -6.56
C ASN A 402 -27.67 -3.36 -5.89
N GLY A 403 -27.13 -2.41 -6.71
CA GLY A 403 -26.54 -1.16 -6.21
C GLY A 403 -25.16 -1.30 -5.58
N SER A 404 -24.53 -2.44 -5.76
CA SER A 404 -23.17 -2.68 -5.30
C SER A 404 -22.12 -2.06 -6.23
N TYR A 405 -20.91 -1.82 -5.73
CA TYR A 405 -19.85 -1.27 -6.55
C TYR A 405 -18.48 -1.77 -6.12
N ILE A 406 -17.52 -1.66 -7.04
CA ILE A 406 -16.12 -2.06 -6.85
C ILE A 406 -15.19 -0.85 -7.04
N LYS A 407 -14.20 -0.76 -6.18
CA LYS A 407 -13.03 0.11 -6.36
C LYS A 407 -11.85 -0.77 -6.71
N ASN A 408 -11.41 -0.73 -7.97
CA ASN A 408 -10.30 -1.57 -8.41
C ASN A 408 -9.00 -0.76 -8.54
N TYR A 409 -8.03 -1.02 -7.69
CA TYR A 409 -6.69 -0.44 -7.69
C TYR A 409 -5.60 -1.48 -7.93
N GLY A 410 -6.00 -2.76 -7.98
CA GLY A 410 -5.15 -3.88 -8.29
C GLY A 410 -5.29 -4.34 -9.74
N THR A 411 -5.12 -5.62 -9.95
CA THR A 411 -5.21 -6.25 -11.26
C THR A 411 -6.41 -7.21 -11.32
N ILE A 412 -7.22 -7.07 -12.37
CA ILE A 412 -8.23 -8.07 -12.74
C ILE A 412 -7.84 -8.59 -14.12
N ASN A 413 -7.43 -9.87 -14.20
CA ASN A 413 -6.95 -10.49 -15.42
C ASN A 413 -7.78 -11.75 -15.75
N ILE A 414 -8.79 -11.58 -16.58
CA ILE A 414 -9.66 -12.67 -17.04
C ILE A 414 -9.26 -13.07 -18.46
N ALA A 415 -8.42 -14.08 -18.57
CA ALA A 415 -7.90 -14.59 -19.85
C ALA A 415 -8.94 -15.48 -20.57
N SER A 416 -10.01 -14.87 -21.04
CA SER A 416 -11.12 -15.58 -21.73
C SER A 416 -11.60 -14.78 -22.93
N THR A 417 -11.92 -15.47 -23.99
CA THR A 417 -12.57 -14.90 -25.20
C THR A 417 -14.08 -15.14 -25.20
N ASP A 418 -14.60 -15.80 -24.19
CA ASP A 418 -16.03 -16.11 -24.08
C ASP A 418 -16.84 -14.83 -23.84
N SER A 419 -17.92 -14.66 -24.57
CA SER A 419 -18.79 -13.47 -24.48
C SER A 419 -19.48 -13.30 -23.11
N ARG A 420 -19.52 -14.35 -22.31
CA ARG A 420 -20.11 -14.35 -20.95
C ARG A 420 -19.05 -14.17 -19.86
N SER A 421 -17.81 -13.91 -20.23
CA SER A 421 -16.73 -13.60 -19.30
C SER A 421 -16.42 -12.11 -19.32
N ALA A 422 -16.06 -11.55 -18.17
CA ALA A 422 -15.64 -10.16 -18.05
C ALA A 422 -14.75 -9.93 -16.82
N GLY A 423 -13.98 -8.87 -16.83
CA GLY A 423 -13.30 -8.39 -15.62
C GLY A 423 -14.31 -7.94 -14.57
N ILE A 424 -15.26 -7.12 -14.98
CA ILE A 424 -16.37 -6.62 -14.14
C ILE A 424 -17.69 -6.92 -14.86
N TRP A 425 -18.59 -7.54 -14.14
CA TRP A 425 -19.92 -7.92 -14.62
C TRP A 425 -20.99 -7.28 -13.73
N THR A 426 -22.01 -6.67 -14.32
CA THR A 426 -23.07 -6.00 -13.56
C THR A 426 -24.44 -6.46 -14.02
N ASP A 427 -25.42 -6.46 -13.14
CA ASP A 427 -26.79 -6.81 -13.48
C ASP A 427 -27.57 -5.62 -14.10
N LYS A 428 -28.75 -5.93 -14.69
CA LYS A 428 -29.56 -4.94 -15.40
C LYS A 428 -30.20 -3.88 -14.52
N ALA A 429 -30.48 -4.21 -13.29
CA ALA A 429 -31.36 -3.41 -12.45
C ALA A 429 -30.54 -2.44 -11.57
N GLU A 430 -29.22 -2.57 -11.61
CA GLU A 430 -28.44 -2.06 -10.52
C GLU A 430 -27.47 -0.98 -10.93
N ASN A 431 -27.17 -0.16 -9.94
CA ASN A 431 -26.08 0.77 -10.00
C ASN A 431 -24.77 0.03 -9.96
N ALA A 432 -23.92 0.23 -10.93
CA ALA A 432 -22.61 -0.30 -10.98
C ALA A 432 -21.59 0.83 -11.09
N GLU A 433 -20.57 0.77 -10.27
CA GLU A 433 -19.41 1.59 -10.44
C GLU A 433 -18.38 0.80 -11.20
N GLU A 434 -18.04 1.25 -12.38
CA GLU A 434 -16.96 0.69 -13.15
C GLU A 434 -15.72 1.55 -12.94
N ASN A 435 -14.63 0.92 -12.71
CA ASN A 435 -13.38 1.62 -12.70
C ASN A 435 -12.39 0.93 -13.65
N ALA A 436 -11.24 1.41 -13.63
CA ALA A 436 -10.15 1.20 -14.53
C ALA A 436 -9.79 -0.25 -14.93
N GLU A 437 -10.70 -1.14 -15.15
CA GLU A 437 -10.42 -2.35 -15.94
C GLU A 437 -9.23 -3.20 -15.44
N GLY A 438 -8.88 -3.15 -14.16
CA GLY A 438 -7.65 -3.73 -13.69
C GLY A 438 -6.39 -3.00 -14.17
N ILE A 439 -6.52 -1.76 -14.63
CA ILE A 439 -5.38 -0.92 -15.01
C ILE A 439 -4.65 -0.46 -13.76
N ASN A 440 -3.33 -0.60 -13.75
CA ASN A 440 -2.48 0.21 -12.90
C ASN A 440 -2.13 1.50 -13.64
N PRO A 441 -2.65 2.66 -13.24
CA PRO A 441 -2.46 3.89 -13.99
C PRO A 441 -1.01 4.37 -14.02
N LEU A 442 -0.16 3.96 -13.06
CA LEU A 442 1.25 4.32 -13.05
C LEU A 442 2.09 3.44 -14.00
N THR A 443 1.65 2.24 -14.30
CA THR A 443 2.37 1.33 -15.18
C THR A 443 1.82 1.28 -16.58
N GLY A 444 0.63 1.79 -16.81
CA GLY A 444 -0.10 1.62 -18.05
C GLY A 444 -0.43 0.14 -18.38
N THR A 445 -0.29 -0.77 -17.40
CA THR A 445 -0.62 -2.18 -17.60
C THR A 445 -2.11 -2.36 -17.45
N ASN A 446 -2.75 -2.52 -18.58
CA ASN A 446 -4.11 -2.96 -18.67
C ASN A 446 -4.23 -4.43 -18.26
N GLN A 447 -5.42 -4.84 -18.01
CA GLN A 447 -5.79 -6.23 -17.96
C GLN A 447 -5.27 -6.94 -19.22
N THR A 448 -4.26 -7.79 -19.05
CA THR A 448 -3.60 -8.45 -20.17
C THR A 448 -4.28 -9.78 -20.51
N GLY A 449 -4.30 -10.11 -21.78
CA GLY A 449 -4.72 -11.44 -22.24
C GLY A 449 -6.22 -11.65 -22.42
N THR A 450 -7.04 -10.61 -22.34
CA THR A 450 -8.46 -10.72 -22.61
C THR A 450 -8.88 -9.93 -23.83
N SER A 451 -9.76 -10.52 -24.64
CA SER A 451 -10.50 -9.82 -25.68
C SER A 451 -11.92 -9.43 -25.21
N THR A 452 -12.25 -9.72 -23.96
CA THR A 452 -13.55 -9.39 -23.37
C THR A 452 -13.58 -7.92 -22.95
N PRO A 453 -14.72 -7.25 -23.08
CA PRO A 453 -14.93 -5.93 -22.49
C PRO A 453 -14.69 -6.01 -20.98
N VAL A 454 -14.15 -4.95 -20.44
CA VAL A 454 -13.84 -4.87 -19.02
C VAL A 454 -15.08 -4.88 -18.17
N MET A 455 -16.12 -4.22 -18.63
CA MET A 455 -17.42 -4.23 -17.99
C MET A 455 -18.48 -4.80 -18.91
N ARG A 456 -19.32 -5.70 -18.39
CA ARG A 456 -20.51 -6.21 -19.05
C ARG A 456 -21.70 -6.15 -18.14
N VAL A 457 -22.86 -5.99 -18.74
CA VAL A 457 -24.14 -6.15 -18.06
C VAL A 457 -24.66 -7.56 -18.28
N ALA A 458 -24.97 -8.23 -17.17
CA ALA A 458 -25.48 -9.59 -17.18
C ALA A 458 -26.88 -9.68 -17.77
N ALA A 459 -27.16 -10.66 -18.60
CA ALA A 459 -28.54 -11.07 -18.89
C ALA A 459 -29.13 -11.76 -17.66
N ALA A 460 -30.47 -11.72 -17.50
CA ALA A 460 -31.17 -12.32 -16.37
C ALA A 460 -30.86 -13.82 -16.17
N ASP A 461 -30.58 -14.52 -17.24
CA ASP A 461 -30.24 -15.96 -17.17
C ASP A 461 -28.82 -16.22 -16.67
N ASP A 462 -27.88 -15.27 -16.86
CA ASP A 462 -26.53 -15.41 -16.35
C ASP A 462 -26.48 -15.31 -14.82
N MET A 463 -27.42 -14.62 -14.22
CA MET A 463 -27.53 -14.50 -12.76
C MET A 463 -27.88 -15.83 -12.10
N LYS A 464 -28.64 -16.69 -12.77
CA LYS A 464 -28.97 -18.05 -12.30
C LYS A 464 -27.77 -18.99 -12.27
N GLU A 465 -26.80 -18.75 -13.11
CA GLU A 465 -25.59 -19.60 -13.18
C GLU A 465 -24.58 -19.32 -12.07
N VAL A 466 -24.66 -18.13 -11.45
CA VAL A 466 -23.67 -17.66 -10.48
C VAL A 466 -24.29 -17.39 -9.10
N GLY A 467 -25.44 -17.93 -8.85
CA GLY A 467 -26.10 -17.78 -7.56
C GLY A 467 -26.92 -16.52 -7.38
N GLY A 468 -27.26 -15.89 -8.48
CA GLY A 468 -28.15 -14.74 -8.43
C GLY A 468 -29.51 -15.08 -7.82
N VAL A 469 -29.76 -14.62 -6.63
CA VAL A 469 -31.11 -14.46 -6.13
C VAL A 469 -31.62 -13.17 -6.73
N THR A 470 -32.67 -13.24 -7.55
CA THR A 470 -33.34 -12.04 -8.07
C THR A 470 -34.02 -11.35 -6.92
N VAL A 471 -33.46 -10.26 -6.46
CA VAL A 471 -33.91 -9.56 -5.28
C VAL A 471 -34.40 -8.17 -5.64
N LYS A 472 -35.52 -7.75 -5.05
CA LYS A 472 -35.98 -6.37 -5.10
C LYS A 472 -35.05 -5.51 -4.28
N VAL A 473 -34.42 -4.52 -4.91
CA VAL A 473 -33.54 -3.56 -4.23
C VAL A 473 -34.38 -2.41 -3.74
N PRO A 474 -34.36 -2.08 -2.44
CA PRO A 474 -34.93 -0.83 -1.98
C PRO A 474 -34.16 0.35 -2.60
N PRO A 475 -34.87 1.45 -2.96
CA PRO A 475 -34.19 2.61 -3.52
C PRO A 475 -33.10 3.11 -2.56
N ARG A 476 -31.89 3.29 -3.07
CA ARG A 476 -30.76 3.79 -2.29
C ARG A 476 -31.05 5.20 -1.81
N THR A 477 -31.17 5.40 -0.49
CA THR A 477 -31.27 6.73 0.09
C THR A 477 -29.94 7.46 -0.06
N SER A 478 -29.97 8.79 -0.23
CA SER A 478 -28.76 9.60 -0.37
C SER A 478 -27.79 9.35 0.80
N LEU A 479 -26.59 8.95 0.49
CA LEU A 479 -25.54 8.82 1.49
C LEU A 479 -24.98 10.21 1.80
N ALA A 480 -24.99 10.60 3.08
CA ALA A 480 -24.32 11.82 3.53
C ALA A 480 -22.79 11.73 3.42
N THR A 481 -22.27 10.53 3.36
CA THR A 481 -20.85 10.25 3.24
C THR A 481 -20.62 8.98 2.42
N VAL A 482 -19.45 8.85 1.80
CA VAL A 482 -18.95 7.60 1.21
C VAL A 482 -17.64 7.22 1.86
N THR A 483 -17.30 5.95 1.83
CA THR A 483 -16.00 5.48 2.32
C THR A 483 -15.03 5.38 1.15
N ASP A 484 -13.88 6.03 1.27
CA ASP A 484 -12.82 5.91 0.28
C ASP A 484 -12.06 4.57 0.40
N VAL A 485 -11.13 4.32 -0.50
CA VAL A 485 -10.35 3.07 -0.57
C VAL A 485 -9.46 2.83 0.64
N ASN A 486 -9.18 3.85 1.44
CA ASN A 486 -8.39 3.75 2.67
C ASN A 486 -9.28 3.54 3.91
N GLY A 487 -10.59 3.41 3.71
CA GLY A 487 -11.56 3.31 4.80
C GLY A 487 -11.93 4.65 5.45
N ASN A 488 -11.52 5.79 4.88
CA ASN A 488 -11.88 7.10 5.40
C ASN A 488 -13.28 7.50 4.96
N THR A 489 -14.00 8.13 5.85
CA THR A 489 -15.31 8.70 5.54
C THR A 489 -15.14 10.03 4.79
N VAL A 490 -15.63 10.10 3.57
CA VAL A 490 -15.56 11.28 2.71
C VAL A 490 -16.95 11.93 2.65
N PRO A 491 -17.11 13.21 3.02
CA PRO A 491 -18.39 13.89 2.92
C PRO A 491 -18.80 14.08 1.45
N ILE A 492 -20.06 13.85 1.15
CA ILE A 492 -20.66 14.11 -0.15
C ILE A 492 -21.10 15.57 -0.18
N VAL A 493 -20.70 16.28 -1.23
CA VAL A 493 -21.11 17.66 -1.48
C VAL A 493 -21.95 17.66 -2.76
N SER A 494 -23.16 18.20 -2.65
CA SER A 494 -23.96 18.51 -3.83
C SER A 494 -23.42 19.74 -4.50
N ILE A 495 -23.26 19.69 -5.82
CA ILE A 495 -23.08 20.88 -6.63
C ILE A 495 -24.38 21.67 -6.54
N ASP A 496 -24.28 22.92 -6.07
CA ASP A 496 -25.45 23.81 -6.07
C ASP A 496 -25.91 24.05 -7.50
N THR A 497 -27.06 23.46 -7.81
CA THR A 497 -27.67 23.56 -9.13
C THR A 497 -28.06 24.98 -9.47
N ALA A 498 -28.33 25.84 -8.49
CA ALA A 498 -28.64 27.25 -8.72
C ALA A 498 -27.39 28.01 -9.19
N THR A 499 -26.24 27.76 -8.56
CA THR A 499 -24.97 28.37 -8.96
C THR A 499 -24.50 27.85 -10.33
N VAL A 500 -24.65 26.55 -10.58
CA VAL A 500 -24.32 25.95 -11.87
C VAL A 500 -25.33 26.36 -12.93
N SER A 501 -26.64 26.38 -12.60
CA SER A 501 -27.73 26.76 -13.51
C SER A 501 -27.64 28.22 -13.96
N SER A 502 -27.18 29.11 -13.10
CA SER A 502 -26.98 30.53 -13.48
C SER A 502 -25.87 30.71 -14.52
N ALA A 503 -24.96 29.73 -14.60
CA ALA A 503 -23.88 29.71 -15.58
C ALA A 503 -24.21 28.86 -16.83
N ILE A 504 -25.35 28.13 -16.82
CA ILE A 504 -25.77 27.34 -17.98
C ILE A 504 -26.17 28.31 -19.12
N GLN A 505 -25.34 28.34 -20.12
CA GLN A 505 -25.75 28.89 -21.40
C GLN A 505 -26.71 27.89 -22.04
N SER A 506 -27.65 28.41 -22.87
CA SER A 506 -28.58 27.59 -23.65
C SER A 506 -27.88 26.39 -24.25
N PRO A 507 -28.54 25.21 -24.31
CA PRO A 507 -27.92 23.96 -24.77
C PRO A 507 -27.08 24.24 -26.03
N ILE A 508 -25.86 23.74 -26.02
CA ILE A 508 -25.01 23.84 -27.21
C ILE A 508 -25.74 23.09 -28.30
N THR A 509 -26.28 23.84 -29.25
CA THR A 509 -26.86 23.27 -30.45
C THR A 509 -25.75 22.62 -31.24
N VAL A 510 -25.69 21.29 -31.28
CA VAL A 510 -24.81 20.60 -32.20
C VAL A 510 -25.38 20.85 -33.59
N THR A 511 -24.86 21.87 -34.28
CA THR A 511 -25.14 22.08 -35.68
C THR A 511 -24.24 21.15 -36.49
N SER A 512 -24.88 20.14 -37.09
CA SER A 512 -24.23 19.48 -38.20
C SER A 512 -23.99 20.51 -39.33
N PRO A 513 -23.11 20.25 -40.30
CA PRO A 513 -22.96 21.14 -41.46
C PRO A 513 -24.27 21.43 -42.20
N SER A 514 -25.32 20.65 -41.95
CA SER A 514 -26.67 20.84 -42.48
C SER A 514 -27.64 21.61 -41.56
N GLY A 515 -27.20 22.03 -40.36
CA GLY A 515 -28.01 22.80 -39.41
C GLY A 515 -28.98 22.00 -38.53
N ALA A 516 -28.95 20.67 -38.57
CA ALA A 516 -29.86 19.85 -37.78
C ALA A 516 -29.42 19.80 -36.30
N THR A 517 -30.31 20.03 -35.35
CA THR A 517 -30.06 19.96 -33.89
C THR A 517 -30.33 18.57 -33.26
N THR A 518 -30.96 17.71 -33.99
CA THR A 518 -31.27 16.31 -33.60
C THR A 518 -30.70 15.36 -34.65
N LEU A 519 -30.10 14.24 -34.19
CA LEU A 519 -29.71 13.18 -35.08
C LEU A 519 -30.96 12.35 -35.42
N ASP A 520 -31.46 12.51 -36.66
CA ASP A 520 -32.53 11.66 -37.18
C ASP A 520 -31.91 10.40 -37.80
N LEU A 521 -31.99 9.32 -37.08
CA LEU A 521 -31.37 8.05 -37.52
C LEU A 521 -32.12 7.43 -38.72
N ASP A 522 -33.40 7.72 -38.89
CA ASP A 522 -34.17 7.28 -40.07
C ASP A 522 -33.71 8.06 -41.34
N ALA A 523 -33.42 9.35 -41.20
CA ALA A 523 -32.90 10.18 -42.29
C ALA A 523 -31.47 9.78 -42.71
N LEU A 524 -30.71 9.15 -41.84
CA LEU A 524 -29.37 8.61 -42.20
C LEU A 524 -29.46 7.30 -42.96
N GLY A 525 -30.66 6.81 -43.29
CA GLY A 525 -30.86 5.58 -44.05
C GLY A 525 -30.34 4.33 -43.35
N TYR A 526 -30.45 4.31 -42.04
CA TYR A 526 -30.01 3.19 -41.21
C TYR A 526 -30.62 1.86 -41.68
N THR A 527 -31.85 1.88 -42.11
CA THR A 527 -32.57 0.73 -42.71
C THR A 527 -32.00 0.32 -44.07
N ALA A 528 -31.20 1.15 -44.72
CA ALA A 528 -30.61 0.85 -46.03
C ALA A 528 -29.26 0.12 -45.94
N PHE A 529 -28.65 0.03 -44.77
CA PHE A 529 -27.39 -0.67 -44.59
C PHE A 529 -27.52 -2.20 -44.43
N GLY A 530 -28.65 -2.78 -44.79
CA GLY A 530 -28.84 -4.20 -44.84
C GLY A 530 -28.35 -4.95 -43.58
N SER A 531 -28.78 -6.10 -43.37
CA SER A 531 -28.68 -7.02 -42.20
C SER A 531 -27.29 -7.30 -41.63
N SER A 532 -26.25 -6.50 -41.79
CA SER A 532 -24.88 -6.80 -41.38
C SER A 532 -24.26 -5.83 -40.39
N SER A 533 -24.95 -4.79 -39.93
CA SER A 533 -24.41 -3.78 -39.01
C SER A 533 -25.40 -3.50 -37.88
N GLU A 534 -25.57 -4.45 -37.00
CA GLU A 534 -26.30 -4.18 -35.75
C GLU A 534 -25.43 -3.31 -34.83
N VAL A 535 -25.97 -2.18 -34.37
CA VAL A 535 -25.37 -1.37 -33.33
C VAL A 535 -25.81 -1.95 -31.99
N THR A 536 -24.92 -2.71 -31.38
CA THR A 536 -25.21 -3.38 -30.10
C THR A 536 -24.92 -2.50 -28.90
N SER A 537 -24.03 -1.51 -29.03
CA SER A 537 -23.60 -0.64 -27.94
C SER A 537 -23.46 0.82 -28.43
N PHE A 538 -23.89 1.77 -27.63
CA PHE A 538 -23.81 3.18 -27.92
C PHE A 538 -23.28 3.97 -26.72
N GLY A 539 -22.26 4.81 -26.89
CA GLY A 539 -21.65 5.57 -25.83
C GLY A 539 -21.90 7.08 -25.94
N MET A 540 -22.17 7.74 -24.83
CA MET A 540 -22.30 9.20 -24.76
C MET A 540 -21.48 9.76 -23.62
N TYR A 541 -20.78 10.89 -23.88
CA TYR A 541 -20.09 11.65 -22.85
C TYR A 541 -21.05 12.65 -22.20
N VAL A 542 -21.00 12.77 -20.88
CA VAL A 542 -21.82 13.69 -20.09
C VAL A 542 -20.90 14.68 -19.39
N ASP A 543 -20.96 15.94 -19.78
CA ASP A 543 -20.30 17.06 -19.12
C ASP A 543 -21.02 17.38 -17.80
N THR A 544 -20.32 17.28 -16.68
CA THR A 544 -20.88 17.49 -15.34
C THR A 544 -20.78 18.93 -14.85
N SER A 545 -20.26 19.85 -15.65
CA SER A 545 -20.09 21.26 -15.26
C SER A 545 -21.43 22.02 -15.14
N GLY A 546 -22.45 21.59 -15.87
CA GLY A 546 -23.69 22.31 -16.01
C GLY A 546 -23.58 23.62 -16.82
N ILE A 547 -22.37 24.03 -17.19
CA ILE A 547 -22.11 25.24 -18.00
C ILE A 547 -22.03 24.87 -19.48
N ARG A 548 -21.35 23.78 -19.78
CA ARG A 548 -21.29 23.17 -21.10
C ARG A 548 -21.81 21.75 -20.98
N HIS A 549 -23.10 21.57 -21.11
CA HIS A 549 -23.62 20.22 -21.10
C HIS A 549 -23.63 19.65 -22.51
N THR A 550 -23.31 18.41 -22.62
CA THR A 550 -23.50 17.63 -23.83
C THR A 550 -25.01 17.32 -23.97
N ASN A 551 -25.51 17.31 -25.16
CA ASN A 551 -26.90 16.91 -25.42
C ASN A 551 -26.96 15.38 -25.61
N PRO A 552 -27.97 14.70 -25.07
CA PRO A 552 -28.21 13.30 -25.38
C PRO A 552 -28.61 13.13 -26.84
N VAL A 553 -28.18 12.00 -27.41
CA VAL A 553 -28.63 11.57 -28.74
C VAL A 553 -30.09 11.16 -28.68
N GLN A 554 -30.89 11.63 -29.61
CA GLN A 554 -32.29 11.28 -29.75
C GLN A 554 -32.50 10.17 -30.79
N GLY A 555 -33.61 9.45 -30.71
CA GLY A 555 -33.99 8.44 -31.71
C GLY A 555 -33.26 7.11 -31.56
N LEU A 556 -32.68 6.81 -30.40
CA LEU A 556 -31.97 5.54 -30.14
C LEU A 556 -32.91 4.32 -30.22
N SER A 557 -34.20 4.50 -30.06
CA SER A 557 -35.23 3.44 -30.26
C SER A 557 -35.32 2.93 -31.69
N ASN A 558 -34.75 3.66 -32.66
CA ASN A 558 -34.70 3.26 -34.08
C ASN A 558 -33.50 2.31 -34.36
N LEU A 559 -32.59 2.14 -33.42
CA LEU A 559 -31.47 1.21 -33.56
C LEU A 559 -31.91 -0.22 -33.27
N ALA A 560 -31.86 -1.07 -34.28
CA ALA A 560 -32.12 -2.49 -34.09
C ALA A 560 -30.92 -3.15 -33.41
N GLY A 561 -31.15 -4.01 -32.41
CA GLY A 561 -30.10 -4.76 -31.75
C GLY A 561 -29.33 -3.99 -30.67
N LEU A 562 -29.79 -2.83 -30.24
CA LEU A 562 -29.16 -2.06 -29.19
C LEU A 562 -29.31 -2.78 -27.83
N GLU A 563 -28.23 -3.31 -27.34
CA GLU A 563 -28.17 -4.09 -26.09
C GLU A 563 -27.80 -3.20 -24.90
N ASP A 564 -26.85 -2.29 -25.10
CA ASP A 564 -26.36 -1.42 -24.05
C ASP A 564 -26.09 0.02 -24.48
N ILE A 565 -26.24 0.94 -23.51
CA ILE A 565 -25.88 2.36 -23.63
C ILE A 565 -24.91 2.70 -22.52
N ASN A 566 -23.78 3.32 -22.87
CA ASN A 566 -22.73 3.69 -21.96
C ASN A 566 -22.69 5.21 -21.76
N LEU A 567 -22.97 5.68 -20.57
CA LEU A 567 -22.78 7.09 -20.18
C LEU A 567 -21.42 7.28 -19.50
N TYR A 568 -20.59 8.12 -20.10
CA TYR A 568 -19.27 8.47 -19.59
C TYR A 568 -19.31 9.86 -18.95
N PHE A 569 -19.38 9.90 -17.62
CA PHE A 569 -19.44 11.17 -16.89
C PHE A 569 -18.04 11.76 -16.72
N GLY A 570 -17.90 13.02 -17.13
CA GLY A 570 -16.68 13.80 -16.93
C GLY A 570 -16.54 14.30 -15.48
N SER A 571 -15.37 14.81 -15.16
CA SER A 571 -15.03 15.37 -13.84
C SER A 571 -15.16 16.90 -13.80
N GLU A 572 -15.83 17.54 -14.75
CA GLU A 572 -15.92 19.01 -14.85
C GLU A 572 -16.53 19.66 -13.60
N ALA A 573 -17.44 18.95 -12.91
CA ALA A 573 -18.01 19.39 -11.64
C ALA A 573 -16.96 19.68 -10.56
N THR A 574 -15.80 19.03 -10.62
CA THR A 574 -14.71 19.24 -9.66
C THR A 574 -14.15 20.66 -9.69
N ARG A 575 -14.35 21.40 -10.76
CA ARG A 575 -13.90 22.80 -10.90
C ARG A 575 -14.58 23.74 -9.91
N TYR A 576 -15.77 23.37 -9.42
CA TYR A 576 -16.62 24.22 -8.57
C TYR A 576 -16.53 23.87 -7.09
N THR A 577 -15.72 22.89 -6.73
CA THR A 577 -15.58 22.43 -5.34
C THR A 577 -14.18 21.90 -5.08
N THR A 578 -13.81 21.86 -3.81
CA THR A 578 -12.59 21.19 -3.32
C THR A 578 -12.93 19.87 -2.62
N ALA A 579 -14.20 19.48 -2.61
CA ALA A 579 -14.64 18.24 -1.99
C ALA A 579 -14.13 17.01 -2.75
N LYS A 580 -14.03 15.89 -2.04
CA LYS A 580 -13.59 14.59 -2.58
C LYS A 580 -14.78 13.69 -2.98
N ALA A 581 -16.01 14.13 -2.70
CA ALA A 581 -17.22 13.48 -3.18
C ALA A 581 -18.26 14.55 -3.57
N ILE A 582 -18.89 14.38 -4.73
CA ILE A 582 -19.75 15.38 -5.34
C ILE A 582 -21.03 14.70 -5.81
N GLU A 583 -22.19 15.22 -5.45
CA GLU A 583 -23.48 14.83 -6.06
C GLU A 583 -23.70 15.67 -7.32
N VAL A 584 -23.83 15.01 -8.47
CA VAL A 584 -24.09 15.68 -9.73
C VAL A 584 -25.55 16.11 -9.81
N GLY A 585 -25.77 17.36 -10.17
CA GLY A 585 -27.12 17.94 -10.18
C GLY A 585 -28.10 17.26 -11.14
N ASN A 586 -29.37 17.21 -10.73
CA ASN A 586 -30.42 16.60 -11.54
C ASN A 586 -30.66 17.30 -12.88
N ASN A 587 -30.34 18.58 -12.96
CA ASN A 587 -30.37 19.34 -14.24
C ASN A 587 -29.39 18.78 -15.29
N ILE A 588 -28.35 18.07 -14.88
CA ILE A 588 -27.40 17.40 -15.77
C ILE A 588 -27.91 16.01 -16.14
N ILE A 589 -28.50 15.29 -15.20
CA ILE A 589 -28.96 13.90 -15.36
C ILE A 589 -30.27 13.80 -16.13
N SER A 590 -31.23 14.68 -15.85
CA SER A 590 -32.59 14.58 -16.35
C SER A 590 -32.69 14.55 -17.89
N PRO A 591 -31.95 15.38 -18.66
CA PRO A 591 -32.04 15.31 -20.12
C PRO A 591 -31.67 13.95 -20.72
N TYR A 592 -30.72 13.26 -20.07
CA TYR A 592 -30.31 11.91 -20.48
C TYR A 592 -31.36 10.88 -20.11
N ASN A 593 -31.93 10.96 -18.91
CA ASN A 593 -33.04 10.12 -18.53
C ASN A 593 -34.24 10.25 -19.48
N ASP A 594 -34.56 11.47 -19.91
CA ASP A 594 -35.68 11.74 -20.84
C ASP A 594 -35.40 11.08 -22.21
N ALA A 595 -34.18 11.24 -22.73
CA ALA A 595 -33.80 10.67 -24.02
C ALA A 595 -33.70 9.14 -24.01
N LEU A 596 -33.31 8.55 -22.86
CA LEU A 596 -33.05 7.11 -22.72
C LEU A 596 -34.27 6.33 -22.21
N SER A 597 -35.33 7.01 -21.74
CA SER A 597 -36.45 6.38 -21.06
C SER A 597 -37.08 5.27 -21.92
N THR A 598 -37.27 5.49 -23.22
CA THR A 598 -37.93 4.53 -24.13
C THR A 598 -37.08 3.28 -24.35
N VAL A 599 -35.78 3.41 -24.50
CA VAL A 599 -34.89 2.27 -24.80
C VAL A 599 -34.56 1.48 -23.55
N VAL A 600 -34.31 2.15 -22.42
CA VAL A 600 -34.01 1.50 -21.15
C VAL A 600 -35.22 0.75 -20.60
N THR A 601 -36.40 1.31 -20.67
CA THR A 601 -37.64 0.61 -20.26
C THR A 601 -38.01 -0.53 -21.22
N ALA A 602 -37.53 -0.49 -22.46
CA ALA A 602 -37.68 -1.59 -23.42
C ALA A 602 -36.67 -2.73 -23.24
N GLY A 603 -35.70 -2.57 -22.33
CA GLY A 603 -34.76 -3.63 -21.97
C GLY A 603 -33.31 -3.36 -22.37
N THR A 604 -32.99 -2.22 -23.00
CA THR A 604 -31.59 -1.81 -23.25
C THR A 604 -30.92 -1.46 -21.92
N THR A 605 -29.72 -1.96 -21.70
CA THR A 605 -29.00 -1.77 -20.46
C THR A 605 -28.31 -0.42 -20.43
N LEU A 606 -28.45 0.31 -19.34
CA LEU A 606 -27.76 1.57 -19.11
C LEU A 606 -26.52 1.34 -18.22
N ASN A 607 -25.34 1.54 -18.79
CA ASN A 607 -24.08 1.54 -18.07
C ASN A 607 -23.65 2.95 -17.74
N VAL A 608 -23.12 3.16 -16.55
CA VAL A 608 -22.64 4.47 -16.10
C VAL A 608 -21.23 4.32 -15.57
N THR A 609 -20.32 5.11 -16.12
CA THR A 609 -18.92 5.09 -15.74
C THR A 609 -18.32 6.49 -15.73
N SER A 610 -17.22 6.69 -15.02
CA SER A 610 -16.44 7.92 -15.13
C SER A 610 -15.55 7.89 -16.37
N ALA A 611 -15.46 9.00 -17.07
CA ALA A 611 -14.50 9.18 -18.16
C ALA A 611 -13.07 9.45 -17.65
N ASN A 612 -12.92 9.80 -16.37
CA ASN A 612 -11.68 10.32 -15.82
C ASN A 612 -10.96 9.27 -14.95
N LEU A 613 -9.63 9.37 -14.91
CA LEU A 613 -8.78 8.41 -14.21
C LEU A 613 -8.88 8.52 -12.69
N THR A 614 -8.91 9.73 -12.17
CA THR A 614 -8.81 10.01 -10.71
C THR A 614 -10.17 10.20 -10.03
N TRP A 615 -11.25 9.97 -10.75
CA TRP A 615 -12.61 10.08 -10.26
C TRP A 615 -13.45 8.88 -10.68
N LEU A 616 -14.27 8.41 -9.78
CA LEU A 616 -15.21 7.30 -10.02
C LEU A 616 -16.64 7.85 -10.05
N ALA A 617 -17.48 7.26 -10.90
CA ALA A 617 -18.89 7.55 -10.96
C ALA A 617 -19.66 6.47 -10.19
N GLN A 618 -20.44 6.88 -9.19
CA GLN A 618 -21.31 6.03 -8.38
C GLN A 618 -22.77 6.41 -8.66
N PRO A 619 -23.42 5.73 -9.61
CA PRO A 619 -24.82 5.98 -9.90
C PRO A 619 -25.74 5.26 -8.91
N THR A 620 -26.90 5.85 -8.65
CA THR A 620 -28.09 5.15 -8.16
C THR A 620 -29.14 5.17 -9.26
N LYS A 621 -29.81 4.03 -9.48
CA LYS A 621 -30.83 3.89 -10.49
C LYS A 621 -32.20 3.59 -9.85
N ASN A 622 -33.21 4.02 -10.52
CA ASN A 622 -34.56 3.64 -10.16
C ASN A 622 -34.78 2.16 -10.47
N ALA A 623 -35.18 1.40 -9.48
CA ALA A 623 -35.36 -0.05 -9.57
C ALA A 623 -36.44 -0.50 -10.60
N ILE A 624 -37.40 0.39 -10.91
CA ILE A 624 -38.51 0.08 -11.85
C ILE A 624 -38.11 0.46 -13.28
N THR A 625 -37.53 1.64 -13.46
CA THR A 625 -37.27 2.20 -14.79
C THR A 625 -35.85 1.93 -15.30
N GLY A 626 -34.92 1.57 -14.44
CA GLY A 626 -33.49 1.45 -14.77
C GLY A 626 -32.76 2.77 -15.05
N LEU A 627 -33.45 3.89 -14.97
CA LEU A 627 -32.92 5.22 -15.21
C LEU A 627 -32.16 5.76 -14.00
N LEU A 628 -31.30 6.76 -14.21
CA LEU A 628 -30.51 7.38 -13.15
C LEU A 628 -31.41 8.12 -12.16
N ASP A 629 -31.27 7.81 -10.88
CA ASP A 629 -31.89 8.55 -9.78
C ASP A 629 -30.92 9.61 -9.24
N LYS A 630 -29.68 9.20 -8.94
CA LYS A 630 -28.59 10.08 -8.50
C LYS A 630 -27.25 9.64 -9.05
N LEU A 631 -26.31 10.55 -9.10
CA LEU A 631 -24.93 10.27 -9.44
C LEU A 631 -23.98 10.96 -8.47
N TYR A 632 -23.05 10.21 -7.92
CA TYR A 632 -21.96 10.73 -7.11
C TYR A 632 -20.64 10.55 -7.87
N LEU A 633 -19.83 11.61 -7.91
CA LEU A 633 -18.42 11.52 -8.32
C LEU A 633 -17.58 11.42 -7.06
N VAL A 634 -16.76 10.40 -6.95
CA VAL A 634 -15.89 10.13 -5.79
C VAL A 634 -14.44 10.10 -6.23
N LYS A 635 -13.61 10.90 -5.54
CA LYS A 635 -12.18 10.98 -5.86
C LYS A 635 -11.46 9.69 -5.48
N VAL A 636 -10.65 9.18 -6.40
CA VAL A 636 -9.69 8.13 -6.11
C VAL A 636 -8.48 8.75 -5.39
N PRO A 637 -8.11 8.29 -4.20
CA PRO A 637 -6.91 8.77 -3.54
C PRO A 637 -5.65 8.53 -4.39
N TYR A 638 -4.78 9.53 -4.48
CA TYR A 638 -3.59 9.44 -5.34
C TYR A 638 -2.65 8.29 -4.97
N ILE A 639 -2.61 7.89 -3.70
CA ILE A 639 -1.81 6.74 -3.25
C ILE A 639 -2.17 5.43 -3.96
N ALA A 640 -3.41 5.31 -4.46
CA ALA A 640 -3.86 4.15 -5.22
C ALA A 640 -3.07 3.94 -6.53
N PHE A 641 -2.43 4.98 -7.02
CA PHE A 641 -1.66 4.94 -8.26
C PHE A 641 -0.17 4.57 -8.06
N ALA A 642 0.25 4.31 -6.84
CA ALA A 642 1.58 3.78 -6.56
C ALA A 642 1.67 2.30 -6.91
N LYS A 643 2.74 1.90 -7.60
CA LYS A 643 3.02 0.48 -7.83
C LYS A 643 3.26 -0.23 -6.50
N THR A 644 2.86 -1.49 -6.41
CA THR A 644 3.17 -2.33 -5.27
C THR A 644 4.69 -2.37 -5.03
N GLY A 645 5.12 -2.00 -3.82
CA GLY A 645 6.53 -1.94 -3.45
C GLY A 645 7.26 -0.64 -3.80
N ASP A 646 6.66 0.28 -4.56
CA ASP A 646 7.22 1.61 -4.83
C ASP A 646 6.87 2.60 -3.70
N THR A 647 7.58 2.48 -2.60
CA THR A 647 7.42 3.35 -1.42
C THR A 647 7.75 4.81 -1.74
N GLN A 648 8.64 5.07 -2.69
CA GLN A 648 9.07 6.43 -3.05
C GLN A 648 7.91 7.19 -3.70
N THR A 649 7.28 6.60 -4.70
CA THR A 649 6.10 7.18 -5.34
C THR A 649 4.91 7.24 -4.38
N TYR A 650 4.72 6.22 -3.55
CA TYR A 650 3.67 6.22 -2.53
C TYR A 650 3.79 7.42 -1.57
N ASN A 651 4.98 7.68 -1.04
CA ASN A 651 5.22 8.79 -0.11
C ASN A 651 4.97 10.16 -0.76
N PHE A 652 5.37 10.32 -2.02
CA PHE A 652 5.04 11.53 -2.77
C PHE A 652 3.52 11.67 -2.97
N LEU A 653 2.86 10.62 -3.40
CA LEU A 653 1.41 10.63 -3.66
C LEU A 653 0.59 10.82 -2.38
N ALA A 654 1.05 10.31 -1.23
CA ALA A 654 0.45 10.59 0.07
C ALA A 654 0.47 12.10 0.39
N GLY A 655 1.60 12.75 0.14
CA GLY A 655 1.70 14.20 0.30
C GLY A 655 0.83 14.98 -0.69
N LEU A 656 0.76 14.52 -1.94
CA LEU A 656 -0.11 15.13 -2.96
C LEU A 656 -1.59 15.00 -2.57
N GLU A 657 -1.99 13.87 -2.02
CA GLU A 657 -3.35 13.63 -1.52
C GLU A 657 -3.73 14.56 -0.37
N GLU A 658 -2.81 14.78 0.56
CA GLU A 658 -3.03 15.72 1.67
C GLU A 658 -3.17 17.18 1.20
N ARG A 659 -2.53 17.53 0.08
CA ARG A 659 -2.65 18.86 -0.51
C ARG A 659 -3.96 19.08 -1.28
N TYR A 660 -4.62 18.01 -1.68
CA TYR A 660 -5.88 18.13 -2.40
C TYR A 660 -6.96 18.82 -1.55
N GLY A 661 -7.52 19.91 -2.04
CA GLY A 661 -8.58 20.66 -1.38
C GLY A 661 -8.13 21.62 -0.27
N VAL A 662 -6.82 21.76 -0.02
CA VAL A 662 -6.29 22.72 0.96
C VAL A 662 -6.40 24.15 0.43
N GLU A 663 -6.05 24.35 -0.84
CA GLU A 663 -6.16 25.66 -1.49
C GLU A 663 -7.54 25.85 -2.12
N GLY A 664 -8.11 27.04 -1.96
CA GLY A 664 -9.46 27.36 -2.40
C GLY A 664 -9.61 27.48 -3.92
N LEU A 665 -10.85 27.64 -4.34
CA LEU A 665 -11.22 27.88 -5.74
C LEU A 665 -10.51 29.14 -6.28
N GLY A 666 -10.09 29.07 -7.52
CA GLY A 666 -9.40 30.16 -8.21
C GLY A 666 -7.90 30.26 -7.97
N THR A 667 -7.34 29.44 -7.08
CA THR A 667 -5.88 29.38 -6.88
C THR A 667 -5.18 28.56 -7.97
N ARG A 668 -3.90 28.83 -8.21
CA ARG A 668 -3.09 28.07 -9.17
C ARG A 668 -2.92 26.61 -8.74
N GLU A 669 -2.85 26.32 -7.45
CA GLU A 669 -2.75 24.93 -6.98
C GLU A 669 -4.04 24.16 -7.22
N LYS A 670 -5.20 24.79 -7.00
CA LYS A 670 -6.49 24.18 -7.37
C LYS A 670 -6.57 23.90 -8.87
N LEU A 671 -6.08 24.82 -9.70
CA LEU A 671 -6.01 24.61 -11.16
C LEU A 671 -5.12 23.41 -11.53
N LEU A 672 -4.01 23.20 -10.83
CA LEU A 672 -3.17 22.01 -10.99
C LEU A 672 -3.98 20.73 -10.72
N PHE A 673 -4.71 20.69 -9.64
CA PHE A 673 -5.58 19.54 -9.32
C PHE A 673 -6.72 19.40 -10.34
N ASP A 674 -7.25 20.47 -10.86
CA ASP A 674 -8.24 20.40 -11.94
C ASP A 674 -7.66 19.78 -13.22
N LYS A 675 -6.39 20.05 -13.53
CA LYS A 675 -5.69 19.38 -14.64
C LYS A 675 -5.55 17.87 -14.38
N LEU A 676 -5.19 17.47 -13.17
CA LEU A 676 -5.12 16.06 -12.80
C LEU A 676 -6.50 15.39 -12.85
N ASN A 677 -7.54 16.08 -12.38
CA ASN A 677 -8.92 15.58 -12.43
C ASN A 677 -9.40 15.36 -13.87
N GLY A 678 -8.91 16.14 -14.81
CA GLY A 678 -9.30 16.05 -16.22
C GLY A 678 -8.63 14.92 -17.01
N ILE A 679 -7.64 14.23 -16.45
CA ILE A 679 -6.96 13.10 -17.11
C ILE A 679 -7.96 11.96 -17.30
N THR A 680 -8.07 11.47 -18.55
CA THR A 680 -8.98 10.38 -18.88
C THR A 680 -8.42 9.01 -18.49
N LYS A 681 -9.29 8.01 -18.39
CA LYS A 681 -8.90 6.64 -18.01
C LYS A 681 -7.81 6.03 -18.90
N GLY A 682 -7.79 6.35 -20.17
CA GLY A 682 -6.78 5.87 -21.12
C GLY A 682 -5.42 6.58 -21.04
N GLU A 683 -5.29 7.60 -20.21
CA GLU A 683 -4.12 8.50 -20.15
C GLU A 683 -3.29 8.30 -18.86
N GLY A 684 -3.17 7.04 -18.40
CA GLY A 684 -2.38 6.71 -17.21
C GLY A 684 -0.92 7.16 -17.31
N ASP A 685 -0.32 7.11 -18.49
CA ASP A 685 1.04 7.58 -18.73
C ASP A 685 1.16 9.10 -18.54
N LEU A 686 0.15 9.86 -18.91
CA LEU A 686 0.11 11.30 -18.69
C LEU A 686 0.05 11.63 -17.18
N PHE A 687 -0.70 10.86 -16.41
CA PHE A 687 -0.73 10.99 -14.96
C PHE A 687 0.62 10.63 -14.35
N ALA A 688 1.24 9.53 -14.78
CA ALA A 688 2.56 9.12 -14.32
C ALA A 688 3.62 10.19 -14.63
N GLN A 689 3.57 10.80 -15.83
CA GLN A 689 4.44 11.91 -16.20
C GLN A 689 4.20 13.13 -15.30
N ALA A 690 2.95 13.51 -15.04
CA ALA A 690 2.63 14.62 -14.16
C ALA A 690 3.16 14.39 -12.73
N VAL A 691 3.04 13.16 -12.21
CA VAL A 691 3.60 12.77 -10.91
C VAL A 691 5.12 12.91 -10.91
N ASP A 692 5.79 12.41 -11.95
CA ASP A 692 7.24 12.49 -12.07
C ASP A 692 7.74 13.94 -12.14
N GLU A 693 7.08 14.78 -12.91
CA GLU A 693 7.38 16.22 -13.02
C GLU A 693 7.29 16.95 -11.67
N MET A 694 6.36 16.55 -10.81
CA MET A 694 6.15 17.18 -9.50
C MET A 694 7.15 16.72 -8.44
N LYS A 695 7.81 15.57 -8.59
CA LYS A 695 8.72 15.00 -7.57
C LYS A 695 9.93 15.86 -7.24
N GLY A 696 10.31 16.81 -8.08
CA GLY A 696 11.40 17.74 -7.79
C GLY A 696 12.78 17.22 -8.17
N HIS A 697 12.91 16.52 -9.28
CA HIS A 697 14.18 16.03 -9.82
C HIS A 697 15.22 17.12 -10.03
N GLN A 698 14.81 18.38 -10.12
CA GLN A 698 15.71 19.53 -10.18
C GLN A 698 16.63 19.65 -8.95
N TYR A 699 16.23 19.04 -7.83
CA TYR A 699 17.02 19.00 -6.59
C TYR A 699 17.94 17.77 -6.47
N ALA A 700 17.91 16.88 -7.44
CA ALA A 700 18.69 15.63 -7.40
C ALA A 700 20.20 15.86 -7.40
N ASN A 701 20.68 16.92 -8.07
CA ASN A 701 22.09 17.20 -8.27
C ASN A 701 22.52 18.58 -7.72
N ILE A 702 21.98 18.99 -6.56
CA ILE A 702 22.37 20.25 -5.89
C ILE A 702 23.88 20.28 -5.61
N GLN A 703 24.44 19.20 -5.12
CA GLN A 703 25.86 19.08 -4.77
C GLN A 703 26.74 19.31 -5.98
N GLN A 704 26.39 18.72 -7.12
CA GLN A 704 27.07 18.90 -8.39
C GLN A 704 27.09 20.38 -8.82
N ARG A 705 25.95 21.05 -8.73
CA ARG A 705 25.83 22.48 -9.10
C ARG A 705 26.59 23.38 -8.14
N THR A 706 26.56 23.08 -6.84
CA THR A 706 27.33 23.85 -5.84
C THR A 706 28.83 23.73 -6.08
N ASN A 707 29.30 22.50 -6.34
CA ASN A 707 30.71 22.26 -6.68
C ASN A 707 31.10 22.97 -8.00
N ALA A 708 30.24 22.94 -9.02
CA ALA A 708 30.50 23.63 -10.29
C ALA A 708 30.64 25.16 -10.09
N THR A 709 29.78 25.74 -9.25
CA THR A 709 29.85 27.17 -8.91
C THR A 709 31.15 27.53 -8.16
N GLY A 710 31.53 26.69 -7.20
CA GLY A 710 32.79 26.87 -6.46
C GLY A 710 34.03 26.74 -7.36
N ASN A 711 34.02 25.78 -8.28
CA ASN A 711 35.13 25.56 -9.23
C ASN A 711 35.37 26.75 -10.15
N ALA A 712 34.32 27.51 -10.48
CA ALA A 712 34.45 28.74 -11.27
C ALA A 712 35.40 29.73 -10.60
N LEU A 713 35.27 29.96 -9.30
CA LEU A 713 36.17 30.80 -8.51
C LEU A 713 37.57 30.17 -8.32
N ASP A 714 37.62 28.86 -8.07
CA ASP A 714 38.89 28.18 -7.80
C ASP A 714 39.82 28.18 -9.02
N ASN A 715 39.27 28.08 -10.23
CA ASN A 715 40.05 28.23 -11.45
C ASN A 715 40.64 29.64 -11.53
N GLU A 716 39.89 30.66 -11.21
CA GLU A 716 40.34 32.06 -11.24
C GLU A 716 41.37 32.38 -10.13
N PHE A 717 41.19 31.85 -8.94
CA PHE A 717 42.19 31.98 -7.87
C PHE A 717 43.50 31.28 -8.23
N SER A 718 43.43 30.11 -8.78
CA SER A 718 44.62 29.38 -9.25
C SER A 718 45.33 30.13 -10.37
N TYR A 719 44.59 30.69 -11.31
CA TYR A 719 45.08 31.51 -12.38
C TYR A 719 45.79 32.77 -11.84
N LEU A 720 45.16 33.55 -10.97
CA LEU A 720 45.72 34.77 -10.43
C LEU A 720 46.97 34.50 -9.54
N ARG A 721 47.04 33.41 -8.81
CA ARG A 721 48.21 33.00 -8.05
C ARG A 721 49.41 32.62 -8.95
N ASN A 722 49.12 31.99 -10.08
CA ASN A 722 50.14 31.49 -10.99
C ASN A 722 50.56 32.48 -12.09
N GLU A 723 49.92 33.67 -12.13
CA GLU A 723 50.25 34.69 -13.09
C GLU A 723 51.73 35.11 -12.95
N TRP A 724 52.39 35.39 -14.10
CA TRP A 724 53.78 35.83 -14.13
C TRP A 724 53.99 37.06 -13.25
N ARG A 725 54.99 37.00 -12.40
CA ARG A 725 55.30 38.03 -11.43
C ARG A 725 56.62 38.70 -11.69
N ASN A 726 56.65 40.01 -11.57
CA ASN A 726 57.87 40.72 -11.24
C ASN A 726 58.08 40.67 -9.70
N PRO A 727 59.29 40.34 -9.20
CA PRO A 727 59.52 40.26 -7.77
C PRO A 727 59.34 41.61 -7.12
N THR A 728 58.25 41.83 -6.44
CA THR A 728 57.92 43.05 -5.70
C THR A 728 57.18 42.66 -4.42
N LYS A 729 57.22 43.59 -3.47
CA LYS A 729 56.78 43.31 -2.08
C LYS A 729 55.29 42.98 -1.89
N GLN A 730 54.40 43.57 -2.68
CA GLN A 730 52.95 43.37 -2.55
C GLN A 730 52.25 43.38 -3.91
N ASN A 731 51.57 42.29 -4.23
CA ASN A 731 50.82 42.16 -5.45
C ASN A 731 49.31 42.13 -5.14
N ASN A 732 48.53 42.99 -5.75
CA ASN A 732 47.08 42.97 -5.72
C ASN A 732 46.56 42.68 -7.12
N LYS A 733 45.82 41.60 -7.26
CA LYS A 733 45.32 41.10 -8.52
C LYS A 733 43.82 40.94 -8.46
N ILE A 734 43.11 41.55 -9.38
CA ILE A 734 41.65 41.42 -9.50
C ILE A 734 41.31 40.97 -10.92
N LYS A 735 40.31 40.16 -11.03
CA LYS A 735 39.87 39.66 -12.32
C LYS A 735 38.34 39.55 -12.36
N ALA A 736 37.73 40.14 -13.39
CA ALA A 736 36.34 39.85 -13.77
C ALA A 736 36.35 38.76 -14.81
N PHE A 737 35.44 37.81 -14.62
CA PHE A 737 35.38 36.61 -15.48
C PHE A 737 33.95 36.19 -15.80
N GLY A 738 33.81 35.42 -16.87
CA GLY A 738 32.60 34.73 -17.24
C GLY A 738 32.90 33.32 -17.74
N LEU A 739 31.97 32.44 -17.55
CA LEU A 739 32.06 31.08 -18.06
C LEU A 739 30.70 30.55 -18.51
N ARG A 740 30.74 29.59 -19.43
CA ARG A 740 29.61 28.80 -19.86
C ARG A 740 29.96 27.32 -19.69
N ASP A 741 29.03 26.58 -19.12
CA ASP A 741 29.19 25.15 -18.80
C ASP A 741 27.94 24.38 -19.18
N GLU A 742 28.09 23.11 -19.52
CA GLU A 742 27.00 22.17 -19.83
C GLU A 742 27.17 20.88 -19.02
N TYR A 743 26.09 20.40 -18.46
CA TYR A 743 26.03 19.10 -17.80
C TYR A 743 25.04 18.20 -18.53
N SER A 744 25.47 17.01 -18.86
CA SER A 744 24.65 15.99 -19.51
C SER A 744 24.79 14.65 -18.80
N THR A 745 23.69 13.94 -18.65
CA THR A 745 23.61 12.63 -18.00
C THR A 745 22.66 11.71 -18.76
N ASP A 746 22.93 10.41 -18.70
CA ASP A 746 22.03 9.36 -19.23
C ASP A 746 21.14 8.77 -18.13
N THR A 747 21.25 9.25 -16.88
CA THR A 747 20.47 8.75 -15.75
C THR A 747 19.06 9.33 -15.80
N ALA A 748 18.07 8.46 -15.93
CA ALA A 748 16.66 8.85 -15.87
C ALA A 748 16.34 9.50 -14.51
N GLY A 749 15.52 10.57 -14.52
CA GLY A 749 15.17 11.31 -13.32
C GLY A 749 16.22 12.32 -12.86
N ILE A 750 17.23 12.61 -13.69
CA ILE A 750 18.19 13.70 -13.46
C ILE A 750 18.24 14.57 -14.70
N PHE A 751 18.03 15.87 -14.52
CA PHE A 751 17.98 16.78 -15.65
C PHE A 751 19.35 17.29 -16.04
N ASP A 752 19.59 17.33 -17.34
CA ASP A 752 20.65 18.10 -17.95
C ASP A 752 20.45 19.59 -17.67
N TYR A 753 21.56 20.34 -17.66
CA TYR A 753 21.49 21.80 -17.57
C TYR A 753 22.59 22.49 -18.37
N LYS A 754 22.37 23.74 -18.67
CA LYS A 754 23.39 24.72 -19.10
C LYS A 754 23.53 25.75 -18.02
N SER A 755 24.76 26.19 -17.77
CA SER A 755 25.00 27.27 -16.82
C SER A 755 25.87 28.39 -17.42
N ASN A 756 25.61 29.60 -16.94
CA ASN A 756 26.44 30.76 -17.23
C ASN A 756 26.81 31.43 -15.89
N ALA A 757 28.09 31.55 -15.65
CA ALA A 757 28.58 32.21 -14.46
C ALA A 757 29.36 33.48 -14.81
N TYR A 758 29.30 34.44 -13.93
CA TYR A 758 30.10 35.67 -13.97
C TYR A 758 30.46 36.07 -12.56
N GLY A 759 31.65 36.62 -12.41
CA GLY A 759 32.14 36.93 -11.09
C GLY A 759 33.41 37.79 -11.08
N VAL A 760 33.86 38.00 -9.89
CA VAL A 760 35.09 38.73 -9.61
C VAL A 760 35.94 37.93 -8.63
N ALA A 761 37.21 37.78 -8.95
CA ALA A 761 38.21 37.14 -8.10
C ALA A 761 39.31 38.13 -7.76
N TYR A 762 39.76 38.12 -6.51
CA TYR A 762 40.82 38.95 -5.99
C TYR A 762 41.83 38.09 -5.25
N VAL A 763 43.13 38.39 -5.49
CA VAL A 763 44.24 37.74 -4.79
C VAL A 763 45.21 38.83 -4.32
N HIS A 764 45.50 38.83 -3.02
CA HIS A 764 46.58 39.64 -2.40
C HIS A 764 47.72 38.71 -2.06
N GLU A 765 48.91 39.02 -2.47
CA GLU A 765 50.12 38.24 -2.23
C GLU A 765 51.28 39.05 -1.76
N ASP A 766 51.90 38.63 -0.68
CA ASP A 766 53.10 39.16 -0.10
C ASP A 766 54.30 38.25 -0.40
N GLU A 767 55.23 38.69 -1.21
CA GLU A 767 56.45 37.95 -1.48
C GLU A 767 57.59 38.47 -0.61
N LYS A 768 58.08 37.64 0.32
CA LYS A 768 59.21 37.98 1.19
C LYS A 768 60.51 37.92 0.44
N VAL A 769 61.50 38.68 0.94
CA VAL A 769 62.86 38.92 0.38
C VAL A 769 63.66 37.63 0.00
N ARG A 770 63.29 36.47 0.46
CA ARG A 770 63.72 35.19 -0.04
C ARG A 770 62.81 34.71 -1.19
N MET A 771 63.26 34.96 -2.39
CA MET A 771 62.54 34.66 -3.60
C MET A 771 61.90 33.29 -3.59
N GLY A 772 60.62 33.20 -3.91
CA GLY A 772 59.84 31.96 -4.02
C GLY A 772 58.99 31.64 -2.78
N ASN A 773 59.12 32.29 -1.68
CA ASN A 773 58.22 32.16 -0.53
C ASN A 773 57.24 33.33 -0.53
N SER A 774 55.99 33.00 -0.61
CA SER A 774 54.89 33.98 -0.53
C SER A 774 53.75 33.53 0.37
N SER A 775 53.06 34.47 0.89
CA SER A 775 51.80 34.23 1.62
C SER A 775 50.75 35.24 1.18
N GLY A 776 49.51 34.89 1.27
CA GLY A 776 48.47 35.84 0.89
C GLY A 776 47.10 35.33 1.25
N TRP A 777 46.12 36.10 0.83
CA TRP A 777 44.73 35.80 0.95
C TRP A 777 44.01 36.07 -0.38
N TYR A 778 42.87 35.43 -0.53
CA TYR A 778 42.05 35.62 -1.71
C TYR A 778 40.59 35.64 -1.33
N ALA A 779 39.79 36.34 -2.13
CA ALA A 779 38.36 36.39 -1.98
C ALA A 779 37.70 36.64 -3.32
N GLY A 780 36.52 36.17 -3.48
CA GLY A 780 35.78 36.36 -4.72
C GLY A 780 34.28 36.09 -4.55
N ALA A 781 33.55 36.54 -5.50
CA ALA A 781 32.11 36.31 -5.60
C ALA A 781 31.76 35.90 -7.01
N VAL A 782 30.86 34.97 -7.12
CA VAL A 782 30.36 34.44 -8.41
C VAL A 782 28.87 34.26 -8.34
N THR A 783 28.20 34.63 -9.42
CA THR A 783 26.79 34.28 -9.65
C THR A 783 26.75 33.31 -10.84
N ASN A 784 26.20 32.14 -10.62
CA ASN A 784 26.05 31.09 -11.62
C ASN A 784 24.57 30.83 -11.87
N ARG A 785 24.15 30.96 -13.11
CA ARG A 785 22.78 30.79 -13.54
C ARG A 785 22.62 29.49 -14.30
N PHE A 786 21.90 28.55 -13.68
CA PHE A 786 21.55 27.24 -14.23
C PHE A 786 20.21 27.28 -14.94
N ARG A 787 20.16 26.71 -16.11
CA ARG A 787 18.96 26.52 -16.91
C ARG A 787 18.81 25.02 -17.20
N PHE A 788 17.80 24.42 -16.59
CA PHE A 788 17.52 23.00 -16.75
C PHE A 788 16.91 22.72 -18.12
N LYS A 789 17.17 21.52 -18.66
CA LYS A 789 16.58 21.03 -19.90
C LYS A 789 15.32 20.20 -19.62
N ASP A 790 14.62 20.48 -18.54
CA ASP A 790 13.30 19.93 -18.20
C ASP A 790 12.19 20.58 -19.04
N LEU A 791 11.01 19.97 -19.06
CA LEU A 791 9.86 20.48 -19.82
C LEU A 791 9.43 21.86 -19.35
N GLY A 792 9.46 22.12 -18.05
CA GLY A 792 9.09 23.40 -17.46
C GLY A 792 10.15 24.49 -17.65
N LYS A 793 11.37 24.14 -18.05
CA LYS A 793 12.53 25.05 -18.15
C LYS A 793 12.82 25.75 -16.82
N SER A 794 13.05 24.95 -15.80
CA SER A 794 13.44 25.39 -14.46
C SER A 794 14.75 26.17 -14.48
N ARG A 795 14.94 27.03 -13.48
CA ARG A 795 16.13 27.88 -13.37
C ARG A 795 16.56 27.99 -11.91
N GLU A 796 17.88 28.02 -11.71
CA GLU A 796 18.49 28.32 -10.43
C GLU A 796 19.58 29.37 -10.58
N ASP A 797 19.57 30.38 -9.74
CA ASP A 797 20.64 31.36 -9.63
C ASP A 797 21.37 31.11 -8.30
N GLN A 798 22.66 30.74 -8.37
CA GLN A 798 23.54 30.55 -7.23
C GLN A 798 24.52 31.70 -7.12
N THR A 799 24.53 32.39 -6.01
CA THR A 799 25.54 33.42 -5.69
C THR A 799 26.40 32.89 -4.55
N MET A 800 27.68 32.79 -4.78
CA MET A 800 28.65 32.26 -3.81
C MET A 800 29.75 33.26 -3.57
N ILE A 801 30.11 33.40 -2.32
CA ILE A 801 31.29 34.13 -1.85
C ILE A 801 32.27 33.09 -1.31
N LYS A 802 33.53 33.22 -1.71
CA LYS A 802 34.63 32.36 -1.25
C LYS A 802 35.79 33.22 -0.79
N ALA A 803 36.38 32.89 0.36
CA ALA A 803 37.56 33.57 0.90
C ALA A 803 38.54 32.55 1.48
N GLY A 804 39.80 32.78 1.31
CA GLY A 804 40.84 31.87 1.77
C GLY A 804 42.20 32.48 1.93
N ILE A 805 43.11 31.70 2.43
CA ILE A 805 44.52 32.05 2.62
C ILE A 805 45.42 31.03 1.94
N PHE A 806 46.59 31.42 1.54
CA PHE A 806 47.57 30.50 0.97
C PHE A 806 48.99 30.82 1.41
N LYS A 807 49.85 29.83 1.33
CA LYS A 807 51.29 29.92 1.51
C LYS A 807 51.99 29.13 0.46
N THR A 808 52.96 29.78 -0.23
CA THR A 808 53.84 29.14 -1.15
C THR A 808 55.24 29.06 -0.53
N MET A 809 55.83 27.89 -0.53
CA MET A 809 57.17 27.63 -0.04
C MET A 809 58.04 27.17 -1.21
N SER A 810 59.26 27.64 -1.31
CA SER A 810 60.21 27.24 -2.31
C SER A 810 61.41 26.58 -1.64
N PRO A 811 61.38 25.28 -1.37
CA PRO A 811 62.44 24.58 -0.67
C PRO A 811 63.75 24.49 -1.49
N LYS A 812 63.63 24.54 -2.82
CA LYS A 812 64.78 24.53 -3.74
C LYS A 812 64.61 25.61 -4.81
N LYS A 813 65.52 26.51 -4.93
CA LYS A 813 65.60 27.50 -6.02
C LYS A 813 67.03 27.70 -6.44
N ASP A 814 67.30 27.53 -7.76
CA ASP A 814 68.58 27.77 -8.39
C ASP A 814 68.39 28.55 -9.71
N TYR A 815 69.51 28.71 -10.48
CA TYR A 815 69.46 29.38 -11.78
C TYR A 815 68.56 28.67 -12.80
N ASN A 816 68.46 27.35 -12.71
CA ASN A 816 67.72 26.49 -13.66
C ASN A 816 66.23 26.35 -13.32
N GLY A 817 65.84 26.73 -12.12
CA GLY A 817 64.45 26.63 -11.74
C GLY A 817 64.12 26.74 -10.23
N ALA A 818 62.86 26.57 -9.89
CA ALA A 818 62.42 26.61 -8.53
C ALA A 818 61.34 25.54 -8.26
N LEU A 819 61.57 24.74 -7.21
CA LEU A 819 60.55 23.84 -6.68
C LEU A 819 59.64 24.68 -5.79
N GLN A 820 58.35 24.61 -6.01
CA GLN A 820 57.32 25.35 -5.27
C GLN A 820 56.26 24.41 -4.70
N TRP A 821 55.98 24.58 -3.42
CA TRP A 821 54.85 23.90 -2.76
C TRP A 821 53.88 24.96 -2.23
N THR A 822 52.67 24.94 -2.75
CA THR A 822 51.58 25.86 -2.36
C THR A 822 50.50 25.12 -1.63
N VAL A 823 50.16 25.59 -0.45
CA VAL A 823 48.99 25.14 0.33
C VAL A 823 48.01 26.31 0.41
N ALA A 824 46.75 26.04 0.01
CA ALA A 824 45.67 27.00 0.05
C ALA A 824 44.46 26.42 0.74
N GLY A 825 43.86 27.17 1.65
CA GLY A 825 42.60 26.79 2.31
C GLY A 825 41.58 27.90 2.22
N ASP A 826 40.34 27.58 1.99
CA ASP A 826 39.24 28.51 1.88
C ASP A 826 37.94 28.02 2.48
N VAL A 827 37.05 28.94 2.71
CA VAL A 827 35.68 28.72 3.11
C VAL A 827 34.76 29.43 2.13
N PHE A 828 33.57 28.89 1.95
CA PHE A 828 32.56 29.49 1.10
C PHE A 828 31.18 29.49 1.73
N ALA A 829 30.38 30.45 1.33
CA ALA A 829 28.96 30.53 1.63
C ALA A 829 28.20 31.00 0.39
N GLY A 830 27.03 30.44 0.17
CA GLY A 830 26.21 30.74 -0.99
C GLY A 830 24.74 30.91 -0.66
N ILE A 831 24.08 31.71 -1.47
CA ILE A 831 22.63 31.90 -1.48
C ILE A 831 22.14 31.42 -2.85
N ASN A 832 21.18 30.52 -2.84
CA ASN A 832 20.69 29.89 -4.04
C ASN A 832 19.18 30.11 -4.17
N ASN A 833 18.75 30.61 -5.32
CA ASN A 833 17.35 30.89 -5.63
C ASN A 833 16.90 29.95 -6.72
N MET A 834 16.08 28.96 -6.36
CA MET A 834 15.52 28.00 -7.29
C MET A 834 14.11 28.42 -7.69
N LYS A 835 13.86 28.39 -8.97
CA LYS A 835 12.54 28.45 -9.59
C LYS A 835 12.30 27.14 -10.31
N ARG A 836 11.71 26.19 -9.57
CA ARG A 836 11.28 24.90 -10.14
C ARG A 836 10.02 25.12 -10.95
N LYS A 837 10.01 24.66 -12.16
CA LYS A 837 8.85 24.65 -13.06
C LYS A 837 8.57 23.22 -13.51
N PHE A 838 7.32 22.87 -13.56
CA PHE A 838 6.91 21.53 -13.94
C PHE A 838 5.66 21.57 -14.79
N TRP A 839 5.63 20.66 -15.76
CA TRP A 839 4.58 20.59 -16.75
C TRP A 839 3.51 19.60 -16.32
N ILE A 840 2.27 20.06 -16.21
CA ILE A 840 1.12 19.24 -15.86
C ILE A 840 0.11 19.32 -16.98
N VAL A 841 -0.08 18.23 -17.69
CA VAL A 841 -1.00 18.06 -18.82
C VAL A 841 -0.70 19.05 -19.95
N ASP A 842 -1.13 20.30 -19.85
CA ASP A 842 -1.02 21.36 -20.87
C ASP A 842 -0.58 22.71 -20.30
N ASP A 843 -0.18 22.76 -19.03
CA ASP A 843 0.18 24.02 -18.36
C ASP A 843 1.44 23.85 -17.49
N THR A 844 2.13 24.95 -17.27
CA THR A 844 3.34 25.01 -16.45
C THR A 844 3.03 25.61 -15.10
N PHE A 845 3.36 24.85 -14.03
CA PHE A 845 3.28 25.29 -12.66
C PHE A 845 4.67 25.54 -12.09
N GLU A 846 4.75 26.30 -11.02
CA GLU A 846 6.04 26.65 -10.46
C GLU A 846 6.03 26.63 -8.92
N ALA A 847 7.20 26.38 -8.36
CA ALA A 847 7.49 26.59 -6.95
C ALA A 847 8.88 27.22 -6.79
N LYS A 848 9.03 28.03 -5.78
CA LYS A 848 10.26 28.78 -5.53
C LYS A 848 10.83 28.51 -4.16
N SER A 849 12.14 28.41 -4.10
CA SER A 849 12.90 28.27 -2.85
C SER A 849 14.14 29.14 -2.84
N THR A 850 14.52 29.54 -1.65
CA THR A 850 15.85 30.11 -1.36
C THR A 850 16.51 29.23 -0.31
N TYR A 851 17.72 28.79 -0.57
CA TYR A 851 18.49 27.98 0.35
C TYR A 851 19.95 28.37 0.37
N HIS A 852 20.69 27.91 1.38
CA HIS A 852 22.06 28.29 1.60
C HIS A 852 22.99 27.10 1.42
N THR A 853 24.19 27.39 0.91
CA THR A 853 25.30 26.44 0.82
C THR A 853 26.49 27.00 1.58
N TYR A 854 27.31 26.10 2.11
CA TYR A 854 28.54 26.45 2.79
C TYR A 854 29.52 25.29 2.77
N GLY A 855 30.78 25.58 2.92
CA GLY A 855 31.80 24.56 2.95
C GLY A 855 33.21 25.11 3.09
N ALA A 856 34.17 24.20 2.99
CA ALA A 856 35.59 24.51 3.11
C ALA A 856 36.39 23.65 2.13
N ALA A 857 37.50 24.17 1.64
CA ALA A 857 38.39 23.46 0.76
C ALA A 857 39.86 23.62 1.17
N LEU A 858 40.61 22.59 0.83
CA LEU A 858 42.06 22.56 0.96
C LEU A 858 42.70 22.14 -0.35
N LYS A 859 43.62 22.93 -0.90
CA LYS A 859 44.37 22.59 -2.11
C LYS A 859 45.86 22.53 -1.78
N ASN A 860 46.53 21.44 -2.18
CA ASN A 860 47.97 21.30 -2.19
C ASN A 860 48.42 21.22 -3.63
N GLU A 861 49.42 22.03 -4.00
CA GLU A 861 50.05 22.04 -5.33
C GLU A 861 51.56 21.99 -5.22
N LEU A 862 52.16 21.07 -5.89
CA LEU A 862 53.58 20.95 -6.07
C LEU A 862 53.91 21.25 -7.53
N SER A 863 54.82 22.19 -7.77
CA SER A 863 55.22 22.56 -9.12
C SER A 863 56.74 22.81 -9.20
N TYR A 864 57.26 22.63 -10.38
CA TYR A 864 58.66 22.96 -10.64
C TYR A 864 58.73 23.93 -11.83
N ASP A 865 59.15 25.17 -11.58
CA ASP A 865 59.36 26.19 -12.61
C ASP A 865 60.75 25.99 -13.25
N ILE A 866 60.75 25.45 -14.46
CA ILE A 866 62.00 25.18 -15.24
C ILE A 866 62.26 26.41 -16.11
N ARG A 867 63.41 27.07 -15.89
CA ARG A 867 63.85 28.17 -16.73
C ARG A 867 64.51 27.59 -18.00
N MET A 868 63.80 27.62 -19.13
CA MET A 868 64.32 27.15 -20.41
C MET A 868 65.21 28.20 -21.10
N SER A 869 64.85 29.47 -20.92
CA SER A 869 65.64 30.62 -21.38
C SER A 869 65.28 31.84 -20.54
N GLU A 870 65.92 33.00 -20.82
CA GLU A 870 65.60 34.26 -20.16
C GLU A 870 64.16 34.71 -20.36
N ARG A 871 63.49 34.22 -21.42
CA ARG A 871 62.11 34.59 -21.82
C ARG A 871 61.14 33.48 -21.69
N THR A 872 61.59 32.24 -21.50
CA THR A 872 60.71 31.05 -21.62
C THR A 872 60.82 30.22 -20.35
N HIS A 873 59.66 29.90 -19.75
CA HIS A 873 59.56 29.00 -18.60
C HIS A 873 58.58 27.91 -18.90
N LEU A 874 58.85 26.70 -18.38
CA LEU A 874 57.99 25.54 -18.40
C LEU A 874 57.72 25.11 -16.95
N ARG A 875 56.47 25.02 -16.56
CA ARG A 875 56.09 24.67 -15.17
C ARG A 875 55.20 23.46 -15.15
N PRO A 876 55.75 22.24 -15.04
CA PRO A 876 54.94 21.09 -14.67
C PRO A 876 54.43 21.22 -13.22
N PHE A 877 53.21 20.77 -12.97
CA PHE A 877 52.60 20.81 -11.65
C PHE A 877 51.70 19.61 -11.39
N GLY A 878 51.55 19.26 -10.13
CA GLY A 878 50.53 18.34 -9.63
C GLY A 878 49.84 18.94 -8.43
N ALA A 879 48.55 18.79 -8.39
CA ALA A 879 47.73 19.34 -7.33
C ALA A 879 46.69 18.34 -6.84
N LEU A 880 46.33 18.48 -5.57
CA LEU A 880 45.20 17.75 -4.96
C LEU A 880 44.33 18.74 -4.25
N LYS A 881 43.08 18.83 -4.68
CA LYS A 881 42.03 19.63 -4.00
C LYS A 881 41.06 18.72 -3.30
N MET A 882 40.77 19.02 -2.04
CA MET A 882 39.72 18.40 -1.25
C MET A 882 38.72 19.48 -0.82
N GLU A 883 37.45 19.24 -1.06
CA GLU A 883 36.40 20.20 -0.72
C GLU A 883 35.23 19.48 -0.05
N TYR A 884 34.84 19.95 1.11
CA TYR A 884 33.60 19.58 1.76
C TYR A 884 32.58 20.69 1.55
N GLY A 885 31.42 20.35 1.07
CA GLY A 885 30.31 21.27 0.91
C GLY A 885 29.01 20.68 1.42
N ARG A 886 28.13 21.57 1.87
CA ARG A 886 26.80 21.21 2.38
C ARG A 886 25.79 22.26 1.97
N PHE A 887 24.56 21.84 1.70
CA PHE A 887 23.40 22.71 1.65
C PHE A 887 22.46 22.44 2.82
N ASN A 888 21.79 23.49 3.31
CA ASN A 888 20.78 23.36 4.36
C ASN A 888 19.45 22.87 3.75
N ASP A 889 18.47 22.57 4.61
CA ASP A 889 17.13 22.19 4.16
C ASP A 889 16.57 23.20 3.16
N VAL A 890 16.15 22.68 2.01
CA VAL A 890 15.47 23.47 0.99
C VAL A 890 13.99 23.47 1.29
N LYS A 891 13.39 24.63 1.43
CA LYS A 891 11.96 24.78 1.69
C LYS A 891 11.36 25.69 0.62
N GLU A 892 10.52 25.14 -0.24
CA GLU A 892 9.78 25.96 -1.19
C GLU A 892 8.75 26.83 -0.48
N ASN A 893 8.87 28.13 -0.63
CA ASN A 893 8.09 29.13 0.13
C ASN A 893 6.86 29.63 -0.63
N SER A 894 6.88 29.52 -1.95
CA SER A 894 5.78 29.98 -2.80
C SER A 894 5.59 29.03 -3.98
N GLY A 895 4.40 29.05 -4.56
CA GLY A 895 4.06 28.22 -5.71
C GLY A 895 3.16 27.04 -5.34
N GLN A 896 3.05 26.08 -6.24
CA GLN A 896 2.13 24.94 -6.17
C GLN A 896 2.87 23.66 -5.84
N VAL A 897 2.24 22.77 -5.09
CA VAL A 897 2.83 21.48 -4.65
C VAL A 897 4.26 21.70 -4.15
N ARG A 898 4.38 22.50 -3.12
CA ARG A 898 5.66 22.90 -2.54
C ARG A 898 6.37 21.71 -1.91
N LEU A 899 7.67 21.62 -2.14
CA LEU A 899 8.54 20.57 -1.63
C LEU A 899 9.46 21.07 -0.53
N GLN A 900 9.89 20.15 0.29
CA GLN A 900 11.01 20.28 1.20
C GLN A 900 12.06 19.23 0.82
N VAL A 901 13.32 19.67 0.69
CA VAL A 901 14.46 18.77 0.46
C VAL A 901 15.35 18.80 1.68
N LYS A 902 15.73 17.63 2.17
CA LYS A 902 16.59 17.50 3.35
C LYS A 902 18.02 17.93 3.01
N GLY A 903 18.61 18.74 3.88
CA GLY A 903 20.00 19.16 3.75
C GLY A 903 20.95 17.97 3.63
N ASN A 904 21.92 18.10 2.74
CA ASN A 904 22.88 17.03 2.43
C ASN A 904 24.25 17.63 2.10
N ASP A 905 25.25 16.81 2.04
CA ASP A 905 26.64 17.21 1.84
C ASP A 905 27.30 16.46 0.66
N TYR A 906 28.51 16.88 0.34
CA TYR A 906 29.38 16.19 -0.59
C TYR A 906 30.84 16.37 -0.15
N PHE A 907 31.70 15.48 -0.65
CA PHE A 907 33.13 15.55 -0.48
C PHE A 907 33.80 15.32 -1.84
N SER A 908 34.35 16.39 -2.40
CA SER A 908 35.08 16.38 -3.67
C SER A 908 36.56 16.16 -3.43
N VAL A 909 37.17 15.29 -4.20
CA VAL A 909 38.63 15.05 -4.22
C VAL A 909 39.09 15.08 -5.65
N LYS A 910 39.87 16.11 -6.01
CA LYS A 910 40.30 16.34 -7.37
C LYS A 910 41.82 16.35 -7.46
N PRO A 911 42.47 15.25 -7.89
CA PRO A 911 43.82 15.26 -8.40
C PRO A 911 43.88 15.94 -9.77
N GLU A 912 44.86 16.81 -9.94
CA GLU A 912 45.16 17.54 -11.18
C GLU A 912 46.63 17.44 -11.49
N THR A 913 46.96 17.26 -12.74
CA THR A 913 48.36 17.33 -13.25
C THR A 913 48.38 18.12 -14.54
N GLY A 914 49.38 18.92 -14.72
CA GLY A 914 49.47 19.73 -15.92
C GLY A 914 50.82 20.37 -16.15
N VAL A 915 50.91 21.12 -17.24
CA VAL A 915 52.08 21.88 -17.66
C VAL A 915 51.62 23.27 -18.05
N GLU A 916 52.37 24.27 -17.60
CA GLU A 916 52.21 25.66 -17.96
C GLU A 916 53.46 26.13 -18.71
N PHE A 917 53.28 26.69 -19.89
CA PHE A 917 54.30 27.34 -20.70
C PHE A 917 54.13 28.86 -20.58
N LYS A 918 55.20 29.58 -20.24
CA LYS A 918 55.21 31.03 -20.13
C LYS A 918 56.26 31.64 -21.01
N TYR A 919 55.89 32.67 -21.77
CA TYR A 919 56.80 33.43 -22.62
C TYR A 919 56.68 34.90 -22.31
N VAL A 920 57.83 35.61 -22.13
CA VAL A 920 57.90 37.05 -21.84
C VAL A 920 58.69 37.74 -22.95
N GLN A 921 58.04 38.71 -23.59
CA GLN A 921 58.62 39.58 -24.60
C GLN A 921 58.68 41.01 -24.09
N PRO A 922 59.87 41.57 -23.89
CA PRO A 922 60.02 42.98 -23.64
C PRO A 922 59.51 43.83 -24.81
N LEU A 923 58.63 44.80 -24.54
CA LEU A 923 58.06 45.70 -25.52
C LEU A 923 58.70 47.11 -25.43
N ALA A 924 58.95 47.56 -24.23
CA ALA A 924 59.56 48.87 -23.89
C ALA A 924 60.30 48.78 -22.55
N VAL A 925 60.96 49.87 -22.13
CA VAL A 925 61.61 49.92 -20.83
C VAL A 925 60.63 49.67 -19.74
N LYS A 926 60.87 48.62 -18.97
CA LYS A 926 60.02 48.18 -17.85
C LYS A 926 58.61 47.72 -18.25
N THR A 927 58.34 47.44 -19.54
CA THR A 927 57.05 46.97 -20.03
C THR A 927 57.21 45.64 -20.78
N ASN A 928 56.48 44.61 -20.38
CA ASN A 928 56.53 43.28 -20.94
C ASN A 928 55.17 42.81 -21.44
N LEU A 929 55.22 42.06 -22.58
CA LEU A 929 54.12 41.20 -23.04
C LEU A 929 54.35 39.80 -22.45
N THR A 930 53.37 39.23 -21.83
CA THR A 930 53.38 37.91 -21.25
C THR A 930 52.36 37.05 -21.97
N VAL A 931 52.77 35.87 -22.44
CA VAL A 931 51.90 34.86 -23.00
C VAL A 931 52.03 33.57 -22.19
N GLY A 932 50.92 33.05 -21.70
CA GLY A 932 50.84 31.80 -20.96
C GLY A 932 49.93 30.80 -21.65
N LEU A 933 50.34 29.55 -21.71
CA LEU A 933 49.55 28.43 -22.19
C LEU A 933 49.59 27.35 -21.10
N THR A 934 48.44 26.91 -20.66
CA THR A 934 48.31 25.83 -19.66
C THR A 934 47.50 24.68 -20.24
N ALA A 935 48.01 23.47 -20.09
CA ALA A 935 47.32 22.22 -20.40
C ALA A 935 47.34 21.34 -19.14
N ALA A 936 46.20 20.95 -18.65
CA ALA A 936 46.06 20.12 -17.47
C ALA A 936 45.02 19.02 -17.62
N TYR A 937 45.17 18.00 -16.82
CA TYR A 937 44.21 16.92 -16.70
C TYR A 937 43.79 16.78 -15.24
N GLU A 938 42.45 16.78 -15.02
CA GLU A 938 41.84 16.71 -13.72
C GLU A 938 40.83 15.55 -13.68
N ASN A 939 40.69 14.90 -12.56
CA ASN A 939 39.65 13.89 -12.33
C ASN A 939 38.97 14.14 -10.97
N GLU A 940 37.72 13.70 -10.87
CA GLU A 940 36.96 13.68 -9.62
C GLU A 940 36.96 12.25 -9.06
N ILE A 941 37.59 12.04 -7.90
CA ILE A 941 37.62 10.73 -7.22
C ILE A 941 36.86 10.73 -5.88
N GLY A 942 36.32 11.86 -5.48
CA GLY A 942 35.52 12.03 -4.26
C GLY A 942 34.11 11.49 -4.39
N LYS A 943 33.24 11.94 -3.54
CA LYS A 943 31.81 11.59 -3.48
C LYS A 943 30.98 12.87 -3.64
N LEU A 944 30.64 13.20 -4.89
CA LEU A 944 29.77 14.32 -5.22
C LEU A 944 28.28 13.95 -5.23
N GLN A 945 27.98 12.70 -5.54
CA GLN A 945 26.62 12.26 -5.81
C GLN A 945 26.05 11.54 -4.59
N ASN A 946 25.64 12.28 -3.57
CA ASN A 946 24.86 11.77 -2.46
C ASN A 946 23.37 11.88 -2.83
N GLY A 947 22.60 10.79 -2.63
CA GLY A 947 21.16 10.81 -2.88
C GLY A 947 20.44 11.81 -1.97
N ASN A 948 19.60 12.65 -2.55
CA ASN A 948 18.80 13.63 -1.83
C ASN A 948 17.41 13.10 -1.54
N GLN A 949 16.81 13.54 -0.44
CA GLN A 949 15.45 13.17 -0.03
C GLN A 949 14.56 14.40 -0.08
N ALA A 950 13.35 14.21 -0.59
CA ALA A 950 12.33 15.23 -0.66
C ALA A 950 11.01 14.75 -0.03
N ARG A 951 10.17 15.69 0.34
CA ARG A 951 8.77 15.44 0.73
C ARG A 951 7.88 16.59 0.31
N VAL A 952 6.58 16.34 0.19
CA VAL A 952 5.62 17.41 -0.02
C VAL A 952 5.50 18.24 1.26
N ARG A 953 5.70 19.54 1.14
CA ARG A 953 5.70 20.46 2.28
C ARG A 953 4.29 20.72 2.78
N TYR A 954 4.14 20.96 4.09
CA TYR A 954 2.85 21.15 4.78
C TYR A 954 1.95 19.91 4.76
N THR A 955 2.56 18.75 4.79
CA THR A 955 1.88 17.45 4.89
C THR A 955 2.56 16.58 5.93
N THR A 956 1.90 15.49 6.32
CA THR A 956 2.46 14.48 7.23
C THR A 956 3.18 13.36 6.49
N ALA A 957 3.19 13.41 5.15
CA ALA A 957 3.79 12.38 4.32
C ALA A 957 5.29 12.19 4.57
N ASP A 958 5.74 10.97 4.46
CA ASP A 958 7.14 10.60 4.63
C ASP A 958 8.04 11.09 3.50
N TRP A 959 9.35 11.06 3.76
CA TRP A 959 10.38 11.37 2.79
C TRP A 959 10.45 10.32 1.68
N TYR A 960 10.72 10.75 0.45
CA TYR A 960 11.05 9.90 -0.69
C TYR A 960 12.43 10.27 -1.24
N ASN A 961 13.11 9.30 -1.84
CA ASN A 961 14.42 9.49 -2.43
C ASN A 961 14.25 10.07 -3.85
N LEU A 962 15.02 11.12 -4.15
CA LEU A 962 15.27 11.55 -5.52
C LEU A 962 16.27 10.61 -6.19
N GLU A 963 16.26 10.56 -7.51
CA GLU A 963 17.25 9.77 -8.25
C GLU A 963 18.67 10.19 -7.91
N LYS A 964 19.54 9.21 -7.82
CA LYS A 964 20.95 9.40 -7.53
C LYS A 964 21.77 9.16 -8.78
N GLU A 965 22.57 10.17 -9.15
CA GLU A 965 23.54 10.04 -10.24
C GLU A 965 24.70 9.10 -9.86
N LYS A 966 25.26 8.44 -10.84
CA LYS A 966 26.51 7.75 -10.70
C LYS A 966 27.66 8.76 -10.61
N GLU A 967 28.69 8.44 -9.83
CA GLU A 967 29.88 9.29 -9.79
C GLU A 967 30.55 9.32 -11.16
N ASP A 968 30.70 10.51 -11.73
CA ASP A 968 31.36 10.69 -13.02
C ASP A 968 32.87 10.73 -12.84
N ARG A 969 33.51 9.61 -13.16
CA ARG A 969 34.97 9.41 -13.08
C ARG A 969 35.68 9.71 -14.38
N ARG A 970 35.03 10.29 -15.38
CA ARG A 970 35.69 10.71 -16.62
C ARG A 970 36.62 11.88 -16.33
N GLY A 971 37.78 11.85 -16.95
CA GLY A 971 38.74 12.91 -16.83
C GLY A 971 38.33 14.19 -17.56
N ASN A 972 38.87 15.30 -17.09
CA ASN A 972 38.66 16.64 -17.65
C ASN A 972 39.99 17.21 -18.15
N GLY A 973 40.06 17.45 -19.46
CA GLY A 973 41.19 18.19 -20.07
C GLY A 973 40.92 19.67 -19.97
N LYS A 974 41.86 20.44 -19.39
CA LYS A 974 41.77 21.89 -19.19
C LYS A 974 42.83 22.60 -20.03
N PHE A 975 42.42 23.59 -20.78
CA PHE A 975 43.31 24.38 -21.66
C PHE A 975 43.08 25.85 -21.40
N ASP A 976 44.11 26.62 -21.11
CA ASP A 976 44.03 28.06 -20.87
C ASP A 976 45.09 28.81 -21.68
N LEU A 977 44.67 29.89 -22.31
CA LEU A 977 45.50 30.90 -22.98
C LEU A 977 45.38 32.19 -22.20
N ASN A 978 46.50 32.76 -21.91
CA ASN A 978 46.63 34.02 -21.20
C ASN A 978 47.56 34.98 -21.93
N ILE A 979 47.09 36.22 -22.15
CA ILE A 979 47.90 37.30 -22.77
C ILE A 979 47.80 38.52 -21.88
N GLY A 980 48.91 39.06 -21.44
CA GLY A 980 48.97 40.22 -20.58
C GLY A 980 50.06 41.20 -20.99
N VAL A 981 49.82 42.46 -20.68
CA VAL A 981 50.83 43.53 -20.75
C VAL A 981 50.98 44.11 -19.36
N ASP A 982 52.18 44.12 -18.86
CA ASP A 982 52.45 44.65 -17.54
C ASP A 982 53.72 45.48 -17.49
N ASN A 983 53.70 46.49 -16.63
CA ASN A 983 54.87 47.28 -16.21
C ASN A 983 55.18 47.06 -14.73
N THR A 984 56.13 47.85 -14.17
CA THR A 984 56.50 47.70 -12.76
C THR A 984 55.41 48.01 -11.72
N ARG A 985 54.30 48.64 -12.14
CA ARG A 985 53.23 49.04 -11.24
C ARG A 985 51.87 48.47 -11.61
N PHE A 986 51.55 48.36 -12.89
CA PHE A 986 50.25 47.96 -13.37
C PHE A 986 50.37 46.88 -14.45
N GLY A 987 49.42 46.05 -14.51
CA GLY A 987 49.26 45.04 -15.55
C GLY A 987 47.80 44.83 -15.94
N ILE A 988 47.54 44.52 -17.20
CA ILE A 988 46.26 44.12 -17.74
C ILE A 988 46.46 42.74 -18.43
N THR A 989 45.57 41.81 -18.14
CA THR A 989 45.55 40.49 -18.74
C THR A 989 44.19 40.12 -19.30
N VAL A 990 44.19 39.38 -20.39
CA VAL A 990 43.01 38.76 -20.98
C VAL A 990 43.26 37.26 -21.10
N ASN A 991 42.28 36.47 -20.70
CA ASN A 991 42.42 35.04 -20.82
C ASN A 991 41.20 34.40 -21.48
N ALA A 992 41.42 33.24 -22.08
CA ALA A 992 40.42 32.32 -22.61
C ALA A 992 40.78 30.90 -22.16
N GLY A 993 39.76 30.14 -21.77
CA GLY A 993 39.92 28.76 -21.32
C GLY A 993 38.84 27.84 -21.89
N TYR A 994 39.20 26.56 -21.99
CA TYR A 994 38.30 25.50 -22.41
C TYR A 994 38.56 24.23 -21.61
N ASP A 995 37.47 23.64 -21.09
CA ASP A 995 37.50 22.30 -20.47
C ASP A 995 36.71 21.31 -21.32
N THR A 996 37.25 20.11 -21.52
CA THR A 996 36.64 19.07 -22.30
C THR A 996 35.38 18.50 -21.62
N LYS A 997 35.37 18.47 -20.30
CA LYS A 997 34.21 18.04 -19.53
C LYS A 997 33.23 19.21 -19.42
N GLY A 998 32.02 18.99 -19.92
CA GLY A 998 30.94 19.98 -19.91
C GLY A 998 31.07 21.07 -20.97
N ASN A 999 31.96 20.96 -21.94
CA ASN A 999 32.23 22.01 -22.95
C ASN A 999 32.36 23.41 -22.30
N ASN A 1000 33.07 23.46 -21.19
CA ASN A 1000 33.22 24.67 -20.40
C ASN A 1000 34.10 25.69 -21.13
N VAL A 1001 33.56 26.84 -21.45
CA VAL A 1001 34.29 27.97 -22.05
C VAL A 1001 34.29 29.11 -21.03
N ARG A 1002 35.47 29.63 -20.75
CA ARG A 1002 35.68 30.73 -19.81
C ARG A 1002 36.54 31.82 -20.39
N GLY A 1003 36.36 33.02 -19.90
CA GLY A 1003 37.19 34.18 -20.26
C GLY A 1003 37.09 35.27 -19.22
N GLY A 1004 38.06 36.17 -19.24
CA GLY A 1004 38.04 37.29 -18.31
C GLY A 1004 39.11 38.33 -18.60
N ILE A 1005 38.99 39.44 -17.90
CA ILE A 1005 39.94 40.53 -17.91
C ILE A 1005 40.44 40.75 -16.49
N GLY A 1006 41.75 40.69 -16.32
CA GLY A 1006 42.38 40.91 -15.02
C GLY A 1006 43.22 42.19 -14.98
N PHE A 1007 43.31 42.77 -13.81
CA PHE A 1007 44.14 43.92 -13.50
C PHE A 1007 45.07 43.59 -12.33
N ARG A 1008 46.28 44.03 -12.42
CA ARG A 1008 47.28 43.87 -11.38
C ARG A 1008 47.80 45.25 -10.97
N ALA A 1009 47.88 45.52 -9.69
CA ALA A 1009 48.53 46.63 -9.12
C ALA A 1009 49.55 46.20 -8.09
N ILE A 1010 50.75 46.83 -8.11
CA ILE A 1010 51.87 46.55 -7.25
C ILE A 1010 52.21 47.80 -6.51
N TYR A 1011 52.25 47.71 -5.19
CA TYR A 1011 52.59 48.84 -4.30
C TYR A 1011 53.89 48.63 -3.57
#